data_79f2369537ffe175574d6b0f5bb4760b
#
_entry.id   79f2369537ffe175574d6b0f5bb4760b
#
_cell.length_a   1.000
_cell.length_b   1.000
_cell.length_c   1.000
_cell.angle_alpha   90.00
_cell.angle_beta   90.00
_cell.angle_gamma   90.00
#
_symmetry.space_group_name_H-M   'P 1'
#
loop_
_entity.id
_entity.type
_entity.pdbx_description
1 polymer ?
#
loop_
_entity_poly.entity_id
_entity_poly.type
_entity_poly.pdbx_seq_one_letter_code
_entity_poly.pdbx_strand_id
1 'polypeptide(L)'
;MSELLLEIFSEEIPALMQKNAAEAYKTIFTTILQESELVADVQLYVGSRRIAVHITNLPKFIPPKEITIRGPKVSATQQAIEGFCRSNNIRLPAKVACAEGFEGDAERRTAAYSSVREDSSTASTYKSPAEVEFCRKSIEQNKLSKVLVQGQLYYIIVKSTTETDIRELLQEIIPKAISKYIWSKSMYWGNYDISWIRPLRNILCIFDGKTLAIKYGHLTANNITFGHRFLSPELITIDSFSEYQNKLRESNVIIDQEERKEMIKSQLSKIAKSLNLVIKDDEKLLEEVTGLVELPMVMVGKIPEIFLQLPSEVLVSSMRTHQKYFSTFDQAGNFAPYFLFVSNMPDDQNIIVSGNEKVLAARLSDALYFYQQDLSNSLESKLPKLAQITFHAKLGSIKQKTERMADICNYLMPGNQDLQLAARLCKSDLTTEMVGEFPELQGIMGYYYAKAEGLDDQIALAIRDHYKPQGLSDSLPMGNSAILAIADKLDSLVGLILIGEEPSGSRDPYSLRRQALGIIRIILANKLTINIKQLVVYVIQLYSEENITYNKSNQIVLGFLEERAKYYFKNHYDLSLINAVIDFDIEGDLVITEIKLCALQKFLAGVDGENLLTIYKRANNILEGSNIEGEVDQNAFISQYEQQLFLSLGNVSKEIDRYIAEKDFTKALSVLLEMLKPINDFFDNLMVKDKDRTIANNRLLLLRMVTQLFDKLARFSAL
;
A
#
# COMPACT_ATOMS: atom_id res chain seq x y z
N MET A 1 19.36 34.19 -11.76
CA MET A 1 19.50 32.74 -11.53
C MET A 1 19.31 32.08 -12.86
N SER A 2 20.04 30.99 -13.10
CA SER A 2 20.01 30.31 -14.40
C SER A 2 18.97 29.22 -14.42
N GLU A 3 18.50 28.84 -15.63
CA GLU A 3 17.55 27.73 -15.84
C GLU A 3 18.19 26.64 -16.71
N LEU A 4 17.77 25.40 -16.47
CA LEU A 4 18.08 24.25 -17.32
C LEU A 4 16.78 23.69 -17.89
N LEU A 5 16.76 23.49 -19.20
CA LEU A 5 15.76 22.70 -19.90
C LEU A 5 16.42 21.45 -20.48
N LEU A 6 15.90 20.28 -20.09
CA LEU A 6 16.26 18.98 -20.67
C LEU A 6 15.01 18.33 -21.24
N GLU A 7 14.99 18.00 -22.52
CA GLU A 7 13.97 17.14 -23.12
C GLU A 7 14.61 15.80 -23.52
N ILE A 8 13.99 14.70 -23.11
CA ILE A 8 14.28 13.35 -23.58
C ILE A 8 13.13 12.97 -24.52
N PHE A 9 13.40 12.93 -25.81
CA PHE A 9 12.41 12.66 -26.85
C PHE A 9 12.56 11.22 -27.36
N SER A 10 11.44 10.49 -27.38
CA SER A 10 11.41 9.05 -27.75
C SER A 10 10.23 8.72 -28.66
N GLU A 11 10.11 7.47 -29.05
CA GLU A 11 8.84 6.94 -29.53
C GLU A 11 7.83 6.84 -28.36
N GLU A 12 6.58 6.46 -28.64
CA GLU A 12 5.45 6.61 -27.72
C GLU A 12 5.66 5.88 -26.39
N ILE A 13 5.74 6.66 -25.29
CA ILE A 13 5.82 6.18 -23.92
C ILE A 13 4.42 5.70 -23.48
N PRO A 14 4.27 4.45 -23.00
CA PRO A 14 2.96 3.99 -22.50
C PRO A 14 2.37 4.90 -21.44
N ALA A 15 1.12 5.32 -21.61
CA ALA A 15 0.47 6.32 -20.75
C ALA A 15 0.55 5.98 -19.26
N LEU A 16 0.28 4.73 -18.89
CA LEU A 16 0.30 4.26 -17.49
C LEU A 16 1.70 4.27 -16.83
N MET A 17 2.77 4.48 -17.60
CA MET A 17 4.14 4.58 -17.08
C MET A 17 4.61 6.02 -16.94
N GLN A 18 3.94 6.98 -17.56
CA GLN A 18 4.38 8.37 -17.65
C GLN A 18 4.43 9.05 -16.28
N LYS A 19 3.37 8.92 -15.48
CA LYS A 19 3.28 9.52 -14.14
C LYS A 19 4.39 9.02 -13.22
N ASN A 20 4.56 7.70 -13.14
CA ASN A 20 5.61 7.10 -12.31
C ASN A 20 7.01 7.53 -12.77
N ALA A 21 7.23 7.65 -14.08
CA ALA A 21 8.50 8.11 -14.62
C ALA A 21 8.75 9.59 -14.26
N ALA A 22 7.75 10.45 -14.38
CA ALA A 22 7.86 11.85 -13.99
C ALA A 22 8.19 12.02 -12.51
N GLU A 23 7.46 11.33 -11.62
CA GLU A 23 7.70 11.36 -10.17
C GLU A 23 9.11 10.84 -9.82
N ALA A 24 9.54 9.75 -10.45
CA ALA A 24 10.86 9.19 -10.24
C ALA A 24 11.97 10.13 -10.73
N TYR A 25 11.85 10.70 -11.93
CA TYR A 25 12.83 11.68 -12.42
C TYR A 25 12.88 12.94 -11.56
N LYS A 26 11.74 13.43 -11.09
CA LYS A 26 11.71 14.56 -10.15
C LYS A 26 12.52 14.23 -8.90
N THR A 27 12.30 13.07 -8.31
CA THR A 27 13.05 12.61 -7.14
C THR A 27 14.53 12.44 -7.43
N ILE A 28 14.89 11.80 -8.58
CA ILE A 28 16.28 11.58 -8.98
C ILE A 28 17.04 12.89 -9.15
N PHE A 29 16.48 13.85 -9.91
CA PHE A 29 17.12 15.16 -10.12
C PHE A 29 17.22 15.95 -8.81
N THR A 30 16.17 15.99 -8.01
CA THR A 30 16.19 16.67 -6.70
C THR A 30 17.27 16.08 -5.79
N THR A 31 17.36 14.75 -5.70
CA THR A 31 18.36 14.06 -4.86
C THR A 31 19.78 14.35 -5.34
N ILE A 32 20.05 14.23 -6.66
CA ILE A 32 21.38 14.47 -7.20
C ILE A 32 21.83 15.93 -7.00
N LEU A 33 20.91 16.88 -7.16
CA LEU A 33 21.21 18.29 -6.90
C LEU A 33 21.50 18.55 -5.41
N GLN A 34 20.72 17.94 -4.51
CA GLN A 34 20.95 18.02 -3.07
C GLN A 34 22.28 17.38 -2.65
N GLU A 35 22.64 16.23 -3.22
CA GLU A 35 23.94 15.57 -3.00
C GLU A 35 25.09 16.48 -3.46
N SER A 36 24.84 17.34 -4.45
CA SER A 36 25.77 18.36 -4.94
C SER A 36 25.65 19.68 -4.16
N GLU A 37 24.86 19.73 -3.08
CA GLU A 37 24.55 20.89 -2.25
C GLU A 37 23.94 22.07 -3.04
N LEU A 38 23.21 21.77 -4.10
CA LEU A 38 22.49 22.75 -4.89
C LEU A 38 21.01 22.76 -4.48
N VAL A 39 20.49 23.97 -4.24
CA VAL A 39 19.05 24.18 -3.99
C VAL A 39 18.45 24.72 -5.29
N ALA A 40 17.58 23.93 -5.91
CA ALA A 40 16.94 24.28 -7.17
C ALA A 40 15.52 23.70 -7.21
N ASP A 41 14.65 24.32 -8.00
CA ASP A 41 13.27 23.87 -8.19
C ASP A 41 13.19 23.00 -9.45
N VAL A 42 12.68 21.78 -9.29
CA VAL A 42 12.58 20.79 -10.37
C VAL A 42 11.13 20.59 -10.76
N GLN A 43 10.78 20.90 -11.99
CA GLN A 43 9.47 20.68 -12.61
C GLN A 43 9.60 19.65 -13.72
N LEU A 44 8.59 18.77 -13.83
CA LEU A 44 8.54 17.71 -14.83
C LEU A 44 7.27 17.82 -15.66
N TYR A 45 7.45 17.66 -16.97
CA TYR A 45 6.38 17.57 -17.94
C TYR A 45 6.51 16.25 -18.69
N VAL A 46 5.44 15.52 -18.82
CA VAL A 46 5.43 14.21 -19.48
C VAL A 46 4.31 14.12 -20.50
N GLY A 47 4.63 13.56 -21.65
CA GLY A 47 3.67 13.31 -22.71
C GLY A 47 3.93 11.99 -23.41
N SER A 48 3.17 11.73 -24.46
CA SER A 48 3.25 10.46 -25.20
C SER A 48 4.66 10.19 -25.77
N ARG A 49 5.45 11.22 -26.11
CA ARG A 49 6.75 11.06 -26.79
C ARG A 49 7.91 11.75 -26.10
N ARG A 50 7.66 12.46 -24.97
CA ARG A 50 8.70 13.28 -24.35
C ARG A 50 8.59 13.33 -22.84
N ILE A 51 9.75 13.46 -22.19
CA ILE A 51 9.88 13.83 -20.79
C ILE A 51 10.72 15.11 -20.77
N ALA A 52 10.16 16.20 -20.28
CA ALA A 52 10.88 17.45 -20.14
C ALA A 52 11.11 17.78 -18.66
N VAL A 53 12.36 18.12 -18.33
CA VAL A 53 12.80 18.52 -17.00
C VAL A 53 13.17 19.98 -17.07
N HIS A 54 12.50 20.81 -16.29
CA HIS A 54 12.81 22.22 -16.13
C HIS A 54 13.32 22.47 -14.72
N ILE A 55 14.55 22.97 -14.62
CA ILE A 55 15.19 23.26 -13.34
C ILE A 55 15.50 24.74 -13.27
N THR A 56 15.00 25.40 -12.24
CA THR A 56 15.21 26.83 -12.00
C THR A 56 16.03 27.07 -10.74
N ASN A 57 16.45 28.27 -10.52
CA ASN A 57 17.25 28.71 -9.36
C ASN A 57 18.67 28.12 -9.30
N LEU A 58 19.21 27.66 -10.43
CA LEU A 58 20.59 27.20 -10.49
C LEU A 58 21.60 28.35 -10.41
N PRO A 59 22.73 28.20 -9.66
CA PRO A 59 23.83 29.15 -9.71
C PRO A 59 24.62 29.03 -11.02
N LYS A 60 25.33 30.06 -11.45
CA LYS A 60 26.23 29.97 -12.63
C LYS A 60 27.54 29.26 -12.29
N PHE A 61 27.99 29.44 -11.06
CA PHE A 61 29.25 28.91 -10.57
C PHE A 61 29.01 28.23 -9.21
N ILE A 62 29.73 27.16 -8.99
CA ILE A 62 29.79 26.48 -7.71
C ILE A 62 30.93 27.12 -6.91
N PRO A 63 30.66 27.65 -5.72
CA PRO A 63 31.69 28.30 -4.92
C PRO A 63 32.77 27.26 -4.51
N PRO A 64 34.00 27.73 -4.35
CA PRO A 64 35.08 26.88 -3.89
C PRO A 64 34.76 26.30 -2.51
N LYS A 65 34.99 25.01 -2.35
CA LYS A 65 34.80 24.29 -1.07
C LYS A 65 36.14 23.91 -0.48
N GLU A 66 36.23 24.01 0.83
CA GLU A 66 37.34 23.48 1.58
C GLU A 66 36.99 22.04 2.05
N ILE A 67 37.73 21.08 1.55
CA ILE A 67 37.60 19.69 1.95
C ILE A 67 38.74 19.34 2.92
N THR A 68 38.38 19.02 4.15
CA THR A 68 39.34 18.56 5.15
C THR A 68 39.49 17.03 5.07
N ILE A 69 40.64 16.58 4.61
CA ILE A 69 40.96 15.15 4.52
C ILE A 69 41.74 14.75 5.80
N ARG A 70 41.15 13.87 6.60
CA ARG A 70 41.79 13.36 7.81
C ARG A 70 42.74 12.25 7.42
N GLY A 71 44.00 12.39 7.91
CA GLY A 71 45.07 11.43 7.71
C GLY A 71 45.35 10.59 8.96
N PRO A 72 46.50 9.91 9.01
CA PRO A 72 46.93 9.08 10.12
C PRO A 72 47.18 9.92 11.38
N LYS A 73 47.22 9.24 12.53
CA LYS A 73 47.66 9.86 13.81
C LYS A 73 49.08 10.37 13.64
N VAL A 74 49.43 11.43 14.38
CA VAL A 74 50.81 11.97 14.37
C VAL A 74 51.80 10.94 14.89
N SER A 75 51.37 10.01 15.75
CA SER A 75 52.17 8.88 16.26
C SER A 75 52.21 7.66 15.33
N ALA A 76 51.59 7.72 14.13
CA ALA A 76 51.63 6.64 13.17
C ALA A 76 53.01 6.47 12.53
N THR A 77 53.26 5.30 11.93
CA THR A 77 54.52 5.01 11.26
C THR A 77 54.80 5.99 10.12
N GLN A 78 56.07 6.30 9.88
CA GLN A 78 56.50 7.21 8.84
C GLN A 78 55.98 6.79 7.46
N GLN A 79 55.92 5.48 7.19
CA GLN A 79 55.36 4.91 5.95
C GLN A 79 53.88 5.28 5.76
N ALA A 80 53.07 5.29 6.85
CA ALA A 80 51.69 5.66 6.80
C ALA A 80 51.49 7.15 6.50
N ILE A 81 52.33 8.00 7.08
CA ILE A 81 52.32 9.45 6.86
C ILE A 81 52.78 9.78 5.42
N GLU A 82 53.85 9.13 4.96
CA GLU A 82 54.33 9.27 3.56
C GLU A 82 53.32 8.76 2.55
N GLY A 83 52.65 7.64 2.84
CA GLY A 83 51.57 7.11 2.02
C GLY A 83 50.40 8.10 1.87
N PHE A 84 49.99 8.70 2.99
CA PHE A 84 48.94 9.72 3.04
C PHE A 84 49.34 11.01 2.25
N CYS A 85 50.57 11.47 2.42
CA CYS A 85 51.07 12.62 1.67
C CYS A 85 51.16 12.34 0.17
N ARG A 86 51.66 11.14 -0.20
CA ARG A 86 51.80 10.70 -1.60
C ARG A 86 50.46 10.55 -2.29
N SER A 87 49.47 9.95 -1.64
CA SER A 87 48.11 9.78 -2.17
C SER A 87 47.38 11.13 -2.34
N ASN A 88 47.82 12.17 -1.67
CA ASN A 88 47.24 13.51 -1.74
C ASN A 88 48.11 14.53 -2.48
N ASN A 89 49.19 14.11 -3.16
CA ASN A 89 50.12 14.95 -3.92
C ASN A 89 50.78 16.08 -3.08
N ILE A 90 51.13 15.79 -1.81
CA ILE A 90 51.76 16.78 -0.93
C ILE A 90 53.21 16.36 -0.67
N ARG A 91 54.14 17.33 -0.76
CA ARG A 91 55.53 17.15 -0.34
C ARG A 91 55.62 17.15 1.18
N LEU A 92 56.24 16.12 1.72
CA LEU A 92 56.63 16.10 3.15
C LEU A 92 57.53 17.32 3.47
N PRO A 93 57.24 18.11 4.52
CA PRO A 93 58.14 19.11 5.01
C PRO A 93 59.43 18.45 5.43
N ALA A 94 60.59 19.01 5.10
CA ALA A 94 61.93 18.45 5.35
C ALA A 94 62.30 18.17 6.85
N LYS A 95 61.37 18.36 7.78
CA LYS A 95 61.53 18.17 9.23
C LYS A 95 60.46 17.24 9.81
N VAL A 96 60.22 16.09 9.25
CA VAL A 96 59.52 15.00 9.90
C VAL A 96 60.52 13.85 10.20
N ALA A 97 61.79 14.05 9.91
CA ALA A 97 62.86 13.19 10.28
C ALA A 97 63.31 13.57 11.69
N CYS A 98 63.20 12.62 12.66
CA CYS A 98 63.71 12.64 14.02
C CYS A 98 62.96 13.49 15.05
N ALA A 99 61.96 12.89 15.67
CA ALA A 99 61.50 13.30 16.99
C ALA A 99 62.25 12.50 18.08
N GLU A 100 63.53 12.81 18.27
CA GLU A 100 64.21 12.61 19.53
C GLU A 100 64.52 13.99 20.09
N GLY A 101 63.86 14.38 21.21
CA GLY A 101 64.17 15.58 21.97
C GLY A 101 63.16 16.73 21.92
N PHE A 102 62.01 16.57 22.50
CA PHE A 102 61.17 17.67 22.99
C PHE A 102 60.44 17.27 24.29
N GLU A 103 61.23 17.06 25.34
CA GLU A 103 60.78 17.19 26.73
C GLU A 103 61.12 18.61 27.18
N GLY A 104 60.24 19.55 27.02
CA GLY A 104 60.54 20.91 27.52
C GLY A 104 59.44 21.94 27.39
N ASP A 105 58.49 21.80 26.52
CA ASP A 105 57.49 22.87 26.25
C ASP A 105 56.01 22.42 26.35
N ALA A 106 55.73 21.23 26.84
CA ALA A 106 54.37 20.71 26.99
C ALA A 106 53.59 21.37 28.14
N GLU A 107 54.26 21.78 29.23
CA GLU A 107 53.59 22.31 30.43
C GLU A 107 53.11 23.74 30.32
N ARG A 108 53.69 24.57 29.43
CA ARG A 108 53.22 25.95 29.25
C ARG A 108 52.10 26.15 28.22
N ARG A 109 51.82 25.16 27.39
CA ARG A 109 50.71 25.23 26.42
C ARG A 109 49.46 24.49 26.90
N THR A 110 49.54 23.60 27.86
CA THR A 110 48.41 22.93 28.51
C THR A 110 47.61 23.85 29.43
N ALA A 111 48.22 24.93 29.98
CA ALA A 111 47.51 25.88 30.84
C ALA A 111 46.50 26.79 30.10
N ALA A 112 46.59 26.91 28.77
CA ALA A 112 45.64 27.67 27.97
C ALA A 112 44.44 26.82 27.50
N TYR A 113 44.45 25.52 27.71
CA TYR A 113 43.40 24.59 27.23
C TYR A 113 42.56 23.93 28.35
N SER A 114 42.85 24.26 29.65
CA SER A 114 42.20 23.61 30.80
C SER A 114 40.89 24.29 31.28
N SER A 115 40.30 25.20 30.53
CA SER A 115 39.06 25.89 30.94
C SER A 115 37.81 25.49 30.17
N VAL A 116 37.79 24.36 29.47
CA VAL A 116 36.53 23.82 28.91
C VAL A 116 36.16 22.56 29.67
N ARG A 117 35.20 22.69 30.58
CA ARG A 117 34.61 21.61 31.38
C ARG A 117 33.98 20.54 30.52
N GLU A 118 34.28 19.29 30.91
CA GLU A 118 33.57 18.08 30.48
C GLU A 118 32.13 18.12 30.97
N ASP A 119 31.20 17.94 30.07
CA ASP A 119 29.88 17.35 30.37
C ASP A 119 29.66 16.17 29.43
N SER A 120 29.62 15.03 30.06
CA SER A 120 29.41 13.73 29.44
C SER A 120 27.92 13.45 29.27
N SER A 121 27.42 13.37 28.07
CA SER A 121 26.46 12.33 27.67
C SER A 121 26.08 12.47 26.21
N THR A 122 25.98 11.33 25.55
CA THR A 122 25.47 11.05 24.19
C THR A 122 26.41 11.24 23.01
N ALA A 123 26.75 10.10 22.44
CA ALA A 123 27.43 9.96 21.17
C ALA A 123 26.65 10.63 20.03
N SER A 124 27.16 11.75 19.54
CA SER A 124 26.88 12.27 18.23
C SER A 124 28.15 12.97 17.75
N THR A 125 28.71 12.41 16.71
CA THR A 125 29.84 12.91 15.95
C THR A 125 29.47 14.24 15.31
N TYR A 126 30.15 15.27 15.69
CA TYR A 126 30.38 16.59 15.15
C TYR A 126 30.15 17.68 16.21
N LYS A 127 31.29 18.22 16.67
CA LYS A 127 31.31 19.47 17.41
C LYS A 127 30.93 20.63 16.51
N SER A 128 30.34 21.68 17.08
CA SER A 128 29.73 22.81 16.42
C SER A 128 30.60 23.48 15.34
N PRO A 129 30.02 24.14 14.34
CA PRO A 129 30.73 24.87 13.28
C PRO A 129 31.74 25.89 13.79
N ALA A 130 31.51 26.48 14.97
CA ALA A 130 32.37 27.50 15.56
C ALA A 130 33.73 27.00 16.06
N GLU A 131 33.82 25.73 16.59
CA GLU A 131 35.08 25.15 17.06
C GLU A 131 35.97 24.71 15.88
N VAL A 132 35.38 24.30 14.80
CA VAL A 132 36.08 24.01 13.52
C VAL A 132 36.60 25.29 12.87
N GLU A 133 35.87 26.37 13.00
CA GLU A 133 36.23 27.68 12.42
C GLU A 133 37.41 28.34 13.10
N PHE A 134 37.57 28.19 14.43
CA PHE A 134 38.73 28.73 15.16
C PHE A 134 40.04 28.05 14.76
N CYS A 135 40.01 26.72 14.46
CA CYS A 135 41.19 26.04 13.93
C CYS A 135 41.49 26.29 12.47
N ARG A 136 40.45 26.67 11.66
CA ARG A 136 40.62 26.92 10.21
C ARG A 136 41.46 28.15 9.86
N LYS A 137 41.40 29.20 10.66
CA LYS A 137 42.08 30.47 10.33
C LYS A 137 43.63 30.40 10.33
N SER A 138 44.23 29.33 10.81
CA SER A 138 45.67 29.11 10.88
C SER A 138 46.20 27.95 10.02
N ILE A 139 45.35 27.30 9.22
CA ILE A 139 45.74 26.15 8.40
C ILE A 139 45.95 26.61 6.95
N GLU A 140 47.19 26.53 6.48
CA GLU A 140 47.51 26.82 5.09
C GLU A 140 47.01 25.73 4.16
N GLN A 141 46.38 26.13 3.07
CA GLN A 141 45.83 25.24 2.04
C GLN A 141 46.93 24.35 1.41
N ASN A 142 46.61 23.14 1.08
CA ASN A 142 47.49 22.14 0.47
C ASN A 142 48.77 21.87 1.28
N LYS A 143 48.79 22.17 2.58
CA LYS A 143 49.89 21.81 3.50
C LYS A 143 49.40 20.79 4.54
N LEU A 144 50.35 19.95 4.96
CA LEU A 144 50.14 18.96 6.04
C LEU A 144 50.08 19.71 7.38
N SER A 145 48.93 19.70 8.03
CA SER A 145 48.66 20.32 9.30
C SER A 145 48.27 19.29 10.36
N LYS A 146 48.36 19.66 11.63
CA LYS A 146 48.00 18.77 12.75
C LYS A 146 46.74 19.30 13.43
N VAL A 147 45.80 18.41 13.76
CA VAL A 147 44.60 18.78 14.49
C VAL A 147 44.39 17.82 15.66
N LEU A 148 43.91 18.34 16.78
CA LEU A 148 43.52 17.53 17.95
C LEU A 148 42.05 17.10 17.76
N VAL A 149 41.82 15.78 17.71
CA VAL A 149 40.50 15.18 17.62
C VAL A 149 40.35 14.18 18.75
N GLN A 150 39.42 14.38 19.65
CA GLN A 150 39.18 13.51 20.82
C GLN A 150 40.47 13.20 21.65
N GLY A 151 41.25 14.25 21.93
CA GLY A 151 42.47 14.09 22.72
C GLY A 151 43.68 13.49 21.99
N GLN A 152 43.55 13.18 20.67
CA GLN A 152 44.63 12.63 19.85
C GLN A 152 44.94 13.53 18.66
N LEU A 153 46.23 13.69 18.34
CA LEU A 153 46.70 14.50 17.23
C LEU A 153 46.68 13.68 15.93
N TYR A 154 46.02 14.23 14.94
CA TYR A 154 45.94 13.69 13.56
C TYR A 154 46.56 14.64 12.56
N TYR A 155 47.10 14.10 11.49
CA TYR A 155 47.42 14.91 10.31
C TYR A 155 46.15 15.18 9.56
N ILE A 156 46.01 16.41 9.06
CA ILE A 156 44.92 16.82 8.13
C ILE A 156 45.50 17.57 6.94
N ILE A 157 44.76 17.51 5.86
CA ILE A 157 45.04 18.31 4.68
C ILE A 157 43.73 19.07 4.35
N VAL A 158 43.80 20.37 4.21
CA VAL A 158 42.71 21.18 3.70
C VAL A 158 42.95 21.43 2.22
N LYS A 159 42.12 20.86 1.37
CA LYS A 159 42.09 21.11 -0.07
C LYS A 159 40.96 22.09 -0.36
N SER A 160 41.25 23.16 -1.09
CA SER A 160 40.22 24.04 -1.65
C SER A 160 39.99 23.61 -3.10
N THR A 161 38.74 23.36 -3.44
CA THR A 161 38.35 23.26 -4.84
C THR A 161 38.37 24.66 -5.46
N THR A 162 38.66 24.75 -6.72
CA THR A 162 38.49 26.04 -7.47
C THR A 162 37.02 26.27 -7.74
N GLU A 163 36.62 27.52 -7.93
CA GLU A 163 35.31 27.83 -8.47
C GLU A 163 35.10 27.06 -9.77
N THR A 164 34.00 26.32 -9.87
CA THR A 164 33.69 25.44 -11.01
C THR A 164 32.44 25.93 -11.70
N ASP A 165 32.47 25.99 -13.03
CA ASP A 165 31.28 26.30 -13.83
C ASP A 165 30.25 25.14 -13.62
N ILE A 166 29.01 25.51 -13.27
CA ILE A 166 27.94 24.51 -13.04
C ILE A 166 27.72 23.65 -14.28
N ARG A 167 28.04 24.12 -15.48
CA ARG A 167 27.89 23.34 -16.71
C ARG A 167 28.70 22.06 -16.69
N GLU A 168 29.90 22.07 -16.12
CA GLU A 168 30.75 20.90 -15.98
C GLU A 168 30.06 19.84 -15.10
N LEU A 169 29.50 20.27 -13.97
CA LEU A 169 28.72 19.37 -13.10
C LEU A 169 27.48 18.85 -13.81
N LEU A 170 26.69 19.70 -14.46
CA LEU A 170 25.49 19.29 -15.17
C LEU A 170 25.77 18.29 -16.28
N GLN A 171 26.88 18.45 -17.04
CA GLN A 171 27.31 17.50 -18.06
C GLN A 171 27.61 16.11 -17.48
N GLU A 172 28.08 16.05 -16.24
CA GLU A 172 28.37 14.78 -15.57
C GLU A 172 27.09 14.13 -14.99
N ILE A 173 26.24 14.93 -14.32
CA ILE A 173 25.11 14.38 -13.56
C ILE A 173 23.89 14.04 -14.44
N ILE A 174 23.64 14.77 -15.53
CA ILE A 174 22.45 14.55 -16.36
C ILE A 174 22.44 13.14 -16.99
N PRO A 175 23.52 12.66 -17.64
CA PRO A 175 23.54 11.31 -18.18
C PRO A 175 23.35 10.24 -17.09
N LYS A 176 23.91 10.46 -15.89
CA LYS A 176 23.72 9.57 -14.73
C LYS A 176 22.27 9.57 -14.25
N ALA A 177 21.63 10.74 -14.20
CA ALA A 177 20.23 10.86 -13.83
C ALA A 177 19.31 10.14 -14.81
N ILE A 178 19.57 10.28 -16.12
CA ILE A 178 18.81 9.58 -17.16
C ILE A 178 18.93 8.05 -17.00
N SER A 179 20.14 7.54 -16.69
CA SER A 179 20.38 6.10 -16.49
C SER A 179 19.83 5.54 -15.19
N LYS A 180 19.58 6.37 -14.18
CA LYS A 180 19.21 5.90 -12.82
C LYS A 180 17.79 5.38 -12.74
N TYR A 181 16.89 5.79 -13.64
CA TYR A 181 15.53 5.28 -13.68
C TYR A 181 15.44 3.98 -14.46
N ILE A 182 15.01 2.91 -13.78
CA ILE A 182 14.83 1.59 -14.37
C ILE A 182 13.35 1.42 -14.73
N TRP A 183 13.07 1.35 -16.02
CA TRP A 183 11.75 1.06 -16.53
C TRP A 183 11.31 -0.37 -16.19
N SER A 184 10.07 -0.57 -15.78
CA SER A 184 9.52 -1.91 -15.50
C SER A 184 9.53 -2.84 -16.73
N LYS A 185 9.46 -2.25 -17.92
CA LYS A 185 9.71 -2.90 -19.21
C LYS A 185 10.58 -1.96 -20.01
N SER A 186 11.62 -2.48 -20.65
CA SER A 186 12.53 -1.73 -21.52
C SER A 186 12.92 -2.58 -22.72
N MET A 187 13.45 -1.93 -23.73
CA MET A 187 13.95 -2.57 -24.93
C MET A 187 15.31 -2.00 -25.34
N TYR A 188 16.08 -2.79 -26.03
CA TYR A 188 17.24 -2.36 -26.78
C TYR A 188 16.84 -2.14 -28.25
N TRP A 189 17.52 -1.27 -28.95
CA TRP A 189 17.28 -1.03 -30.38
C TRP A 189 18.58 -0.76 -31.13
N GLY A 190 18.61 -1.11 -32.40
CA GLY A 190 19.82 -1.03 -33.20
C GLY A 190 20.97 -1.84 -32.60
N ASN A 191 22.18 -1.29 -32.66
CA ASN A 191 23.38 -1.86 -32.06
C ASN A 191 23.88 -1.05 -30.85
N TYR A 192 22.95 -0.46 -30.10
CA TYR A 192 23.29 0.42 -28.98
C TYR A 192 23.20 -0.31 -27.64
N ASP A 193 24.11 0.00 -26.70
CA ASP A 193 24.21 -0.61 -25.38
C ASP A 193 23.34 0.12 -24.34
N ILE A 194 22.28 0.82 -24.79
CA ILE A 194 21.33 1.50 -23.91
C ILE A 194 19.96 0.86 -24.01
N SER A 195 19.27 0.75 -22.89
CA SER A 195 17.87 0.32 -22.82
C SER A 195 16.97 1.47 -22.37
N TRP A 196 15.78 1.56 -22.97
CA TRP A 196 14.75 2.53 -22.67
C TRP A 196 13.38 1.93 -22.90
N ILE A 197 12.32 2.58 -22.44
CA ILE A 197 10.95 2.08 -22.64
C ILE A 197 10.58 2.00 -24.14
N ARG A 198 11.08 2.95 -24.94
CA ARG A 198 10.95 3.03 -26.40
C ARG A 198 12.21 3.68 -26.98
N PRO A 199 12.54 3.49 -28.26
CA PRO A 199 13.74 4.08 -28.84
C PRO A 199 13.81 5.59 -28.65
N LEU A 200 14.95 6.05 -28.12
CA LEU A 200 15.26 7.49 -28.01
C LEU A 200 15.58 8.05 -29.40
N ARG A 201 15.06 9.24 -29.68
CA ARG A 201 15.21 9.91 -30.97
C ARG A 201 16.03 11.18 -30.88
N ASN A 202 15.90 11.92 -29.78
CA ASN A 202 16.60 13.18 -29.60
C ASN A 202 16.79 13.52 -28.12
N ILE A 203 17.78 14.33 -27.84
CA ILE A 203 17.96 14.99 -26.54
C ILE A 203 18.14 16.48 -26.80
N LEU A 204 17.26 17.31 -26.22
CA LEU A 204 17.46 18.73 -26.16
C LEU A 204 17.97 19.07 -24.76
N CYS A 205 19.07 19.85 -24.67
CA CYS A 205 19.56 20.32 -23.38
C CYS A 205 20.09 21.75 -23.49
N ILE A 206 19.46 22.67 -22.79
CA ILE A 206 19.77 24.08 -22.82
C ILE A 206 20.01 24.57 -21.39
N PHE A 207 21.12 25.27 -21.16
CA PHE A 207 21.41 25.92 -19.91
C PHE A 207 21.67 27.41 -20.18
N ASP A 208 20.85 28.26 -19.54
CA ASP A 208 20.99 29.73 -19.63
C ASP A 208 21.08 30.24 -21.09
N GLY A 209 20.17 29.73 -21.96
CA GLY A 209 20.09 30.11 -23.39
C GLY A 209 21.12 29.46 -24.31
N LYS A 210 21.96 28.55 -23.83
CA LYS A 210 22.98 27.87 -24.63
C LYS A 210 22.86 26.35 -24.53
N THR A 211 23.11 25.71 -25.65
CA THR A 211 23.16 24.23 -25.69
C THR A 211 24.22 23.70 -24.72
N LEU A 212 23.81 22.83 -23.81
CA LEU A 212 24.71 22.10 -22.95
C LEU A 212 25.07 20.75 -23.62
N ALA A 213 26.33 20.58 -23.98
CA ALA A 213 26.79 19.38 -24.66
C ALA A 213 26.84 18.18 -23.71
N ILE A 214 25.79 17.38 -23.69
CA ILE A 214 25.75 16.08 -23.02
C ILE A 214 25.66 14.95 -24.05
N LYS A 215 26.17 13.79 -23.68
CA LYS A 215 26.09 12.58 -24.50
C LYS A 215 25.42 11.45 -23.72
N TYR A 216 24.42 10.82 -24.33
CA TYR A 216 23.76 9.66 -23.78
C TYR A 216 23.57 8.60 -24.85
N GLY A 217 24.27 7.49 -24.72
CA GLY A 217 24.33 6.46 -25.74
C GLY A 217 24.88 7.01 -27.08
N HIS A 218 24.10 6.90 -28.12
CA HIS A 218 24.41 7.38 -29.47
C HIS A 218 24.00 8.83 -29.73
N LEU A 219 23.25 9.44 -28.79
CA LEU A 219 22.72 10.78 -28.95
C LEU A 219 23.64 11.82 -28.30
N THR A 220 23.77 12.96 -28.97
CA THR A 220 24.39 14.19 -28.44
C THR A 220 23.32 15.26 -28.35
N ALA A 221 23.25 15.92 -27.20
CA ALA A 221 22.26 16.95 -26.98
C ALA A 221 22.44 18.15 -27.93
N ASN A 222 21.32 18.72 -28.31
CA ASN A 222 21.20 19.88 -29.18
C ASN A 222 20.13 20.85 -28.63
N ASN A 223 19.72 21.84 -29.39
CA ASN A 223 18.66 22.79 -29.07
C ASN A 223 17.42 22.61 -29.99
N ILE A 224 17.21 21.40 -30.52
CA ILE A 224 16.12 21.11 -31.45
C ILE A 224 15.11 20.18 -30.81
N THR A 225 13.83 20.47 -30.99
CA THR A 225 12.70 19.57 -30.68
C THR A 225 11.78 19.40 -31.88
N PHE A 226 10.68 18.67 -31.70
CA PHE A 226 9.72 18.33 -32.76
C PHE A 226 8.31 18.76 -32.30
N GLY A 227 7.53 19.28 -33.23
CA GLY A 227 6.12 19.52 -33.04
C GLY A 227 5.28 18.25 -33.12
N HIS A 228 3.98 18.41 -33.32
CA HIS A 228 3.05 17.31 -33.49
C HIS A 228 3.38 16.51 -34.75
N ARG A 229 3.44 15.16 -34.62
CA ARG A 229 3.93 14.24 -35.66
C ARG A 229 3.30 14.49 -37.04
N PHE A 230 2.01 14.81 -37.11
CA PHE A 230 1.25 14.96 -38.35
C PHE A 230 0.87 16.40 -38.68
N LEU A 231 0.59 17.22 -37.67
CA LEU A 231 0.13 18.60 -37.88
C LEU A 231 1.27 19.60 -38.03
N SER A 232 2.42 19.32 -37.43
CA SER A 232 3.59 20.23 -37.41
C SER A 232 4.88 19.40 -37.29
N PRO A 233 5.27 18.65 -38.34
CA PRO A 233 6.40 17.70 -38.29
C PRO A 233 7.76 18.37 -38.35
N GLU A 234 7.83 19.69 -38.51
CA GLU A 234 9.07 20.43 -38.68
C GLU A 234 9.93 20.45 -37.42
N LEU A 235 11.22 20.71 -37.60
CA LEU A 235 12.19 20.90 -36.54
C LEU A 235 12.00 22.28 -35.90
N ILE A 236 12.05 22.35 -34.59
CA ILE A 236 11.87 23.57 -33.81
C ILE A 236 13.12 23.85 -33.00
N THR A 237 13.76 25.00 -33.27
CA THR A 237 14.91 25.46 -32.48
C THR A 237 14.42 26.21 -31.22
N ILE A 238 15.04 25.92 -30.09
CA ILE A 238 14.65 26.39 -28.76
C ILE A 238 15.87 27.02 -28.06
N ASP A 239 15.66 28.14 -27.38
CA ASP A 239 16.70 28.81 -26.59
C ASP A 239 16.31 29.01 -25.11
N SER A 240 15.04 28.85 -24.74
CA SER A 240 14.57 28.95 -23.35
C SER A 240 13.37 28.05 -23.08
N PHE A 241 13.04 27.84 -21.80
CA PHE A 241 11.84 27.07 -21.44
C PHE A 241 10.53 27.78 -21.85
N SER A 242 10.45 29.08 -21.70
CA SER A 242 9.28 29.84 -22.14
C SER A 242 9.05 29.71 -23.65
N GLU A 243 10.13 29.80 -24.42
CA GLU A 243 10.06 29.59 -25.87
C GLU A 243 9.66 28.15 -26.23
N TYR A 244 10.18 27.18 -25.50
CA TYR A 244 9.82 25.76 -25.65
C TYR A 244 8.31 25.53 -25.48
N GLN A 245 7.72 26.08 -24.43
CA GLN A 245 6.26 25.96 -24.20
C GLN A 245 5.46 26.62 -25.32
N ASN A 246 5.82 27.84 -25.72
CA ASN A 246 5.09 28.61 -26.71
C ASN A 246 5.17 27.97 -28.12
N LYS A 247 6.37 27.64 -28.57
CA LYS A 247 6.60 27.03 -29.89
C LYS A 247 5.99 25.65 -30.00
N LEU A 248 6.03 24.84 -28.93
CA LEU A 248 5.33 23.55 -28.93
C LEU A 248 3.83 23.71 -29.01
N ARG A 249 3.26 24.67 -28.29
CA ARG A 249 1.82 24.97 -28.36
C ARG A 249 1.42 25.42 -29.77
N GLU A 250 2.16 26.32 -30.39
CA GLU A 250 1.97 26.75 -31.78
C GLU A 250 2.12 25.57 -32.75
N SER A 251 2.94 24.60 -32.39
CA SER A 251 3.16 23.35 -33.15
C SER A 251 2.25 22.19 -32.71
N ASN A 252 1.09 22.50 -32.12
CA ASN A 252 0.04 21.55 -31.73
C ASN A 252 0.46 20.52 -30.65
N VAL A 253 1.33 20.91 -29.74
CA VAL A 253 1.77 20.08 -28.60
C VAL A 253 1.55 20.85 -27.30
N ILE A 254 0.70 20.31 -26.43
CA ILE A 254 0.50 20.80 -25.07
C ILE A 254 1.37 19.94 -24.15
N ILE A 255 2.46 20.50 -23.62
CA ILE A 255 3.41 19.74 -22.81
C ILE A 255 2.93 19.47 -21.40
N ASP A 256 2.11 20.37 -20.82
CA ASP A 256 1.59 20.23 -19.47
C ASP A 256 0.49 19.16 -19.43
N GLN A 257 0.73 18.10 -18.69
CA GLN A 257 -0.21 16.97 -18.56
C GLN A 257 -1.48 17.37 -17.80
N GLU A 258 -1.41 18.28 -16.84
CA GLU A 258 -2.59 18.74 -16.10
C GLU A 258 -3.47 19.62 -17.00
N GLU A 259 -2.86 20.46 -17.83
CA GLU A 259 -3.58 21.25 -18.81
C GLU A 259 -4.31 20.35 -19.83
N ARG A 260 -3.62 19.33 -20.37
CA ARG A 260 -4.28 18.37 -21.28
C ARG A 260 -5.46 17.67 -20.62
N LYS A 261 -5.30 17.27 -19.34
CA LYS A 261 -6.36 16.62 -18.55
C LYS A 261 -7.58 17.52 -18.39
N GLU A 262 -7.38 18.78 -18.03
CA GLU A 262 -8.46 19.76 -17.89
C GLU A 262 -9.13 20.09 -19.23
N MET A 263 -8.38 20.16 -20.31
CA MET A 263 -8.94 20.30 -21.65
C MET A 263 -9.87 19.15 -22.01
N ILE A 264 -9.48 17.90 -21.72
CA ILE A 264 -10.32 16.71 -21.94
C ILE A 264 -11.58 16.78 -21.09
N LYS A 265 -11.46 17.04 -19.78
CA LYS A 265 -12.61 17.16 -18.86
C LYS A 265 -13.62 18.21 -19.33
N SER A 266 -13.11 19.39 -19.70
CA SER A 266 -13.95 20.49 -20.19
C SER A 266 -14.70 20.12 -21.46
N GLN A 267 -14.02 19.51 -22.45
CA GLN A 267 -14.63 19.07 -23.69
C GLN A 267 -15.66 17.96 -23.46
N LEU A 268 -15.35 16.93 -22.64
CA LEU A 268 -16.28 15.87 -22.25
C LEU A 268 -17.56 16.45 -21.63
N SER A 269 -17.40 17.36 -20.66
CA SER A 269 -18.53 18.00 -19.97
C SER A 269 -19.38 18.83 -20.94
N LYS A 270 -18.76 19.59 -21.85
CA LYS A 270 -19.46 20.40 -22.85
C LYS A 270 -20.31 19.53 -23.80
N ILE A 271 -19.72 18.44 -24.30
CA ILE A 271 -20.40 17.51 -25.21
C ILE A 271 -21.53 16.78 -24.47
N ALA A 272 -21.28 16.27 -23.28
CA ALA A 272 -22.30 15.58 -22.48
C ALA A 272 -23.52 16.48 -22.24
N LYS A 273 -23.30 17.74 -21.87
CA LYS A 273 -24.39 18.72 -21.70
C LYS A 273 -25.16 19.00 -22.99
N SER A 274 -24.46 19.13 -24.12
CA SER A 274 -25.11 19.41 -25.41
C SER A 274 -26.00 18.27 -25.90
N LEU A 275 -25.68 17.03 -25.54
CA LEU A 275 -26.43 15.83 -25.89
C LEU A 275 -27.39 15.34 -24.78
N ASN A 276 -27.47 16.06 -23.67
CA ASN A 276 -28.23 15.67 -22.48
C ASN A 276 -27.81 14.27 -21.93
N LEU A 277 -26.52 13.99 -21.94
CA LEU A 277 -25.92 12.73 -21.51
C LEU A 277 -25.20 12.88 -20.18
N VAL A 278 -24.97 11.74 -19.51
CA VAL A 278 -24.15 11.59 -18.32
C VAL A 278 -22.95 10.73 -18.68
N ILE A 279 -21.75 11.15 -18.29
CA ILE A 279 -20.53 10.37 -18.38
C ILE A 279 -20.20 9.90 -16.96
N LYS A 280 -19.98 8.60 -16.78
CA LYS A 280 -19.54 8.06 -15.50
C LYS A 280 -18.09 8.43 -15.26
N ASP A 281 -17.78 8.91 -14.05
CA ASP A 281 -16.41 9.24 -13.68
C ASP A 281 -15.49 8.03 -13.77
N ASP A 282 -14.45 8.14 -14.59
CA ASP A 282 -13.36 7.16 -14.71
C ASP A 282 -12.01 7.89 -14.76
N GLU A 283 -11.50 8.21 -13.60
CA GLU A 283 -10.24 8.94 -13.46
C GLU A 283 -9.05 8.16 -14.06
N LYS A 284 -9.09 6.81 -13.99
CA LYS A 284 -8.03 5.98 -14.56
C LYS A 284 -8.03 6.04 -16.09
N LEU A 285 -9.19 5.99 -16.70
CA LEU A 285 -9.32 6.15 -18.15
C LEU A 285 -8.88 7.55 -18.57
N LEU A 286 -9.30 8.58 -17.86
CA LEU A 286 -8.90 9.96 -18.12
C LEU A 286 -7.38 10.14 -18.04
N GLU A 287 -6.72 9.63 -17.01
CA GLU A 287 -5.26 9.64 -16.90
C GLU A 287 -4.60 8.90 -18.08
N GLU A 288 -5.15 7.76 -18.47
CA GLU A 288 -4.61 6.98 -19.58
C GLU A 288 -4.73 7.74 -20.91
N VAL A 289 -5.90 8.26 -21.26
CA VAL A 289 -6.07 8.99 -22.52
C VAL A 289 -5.31 10.31 -22.56
N THR A 290 -5.15 10.99 -21.41
CA THR A 290 -4.30 12.19 -21.29
C THR A 290 -2.85 11.89 -21.68
N GLY A 291 -2.35 10.71 -21.32
CA GLY A 291 -0.99 10.27 -21.68
C GLY A 291 -0.83 9.83 -23.13
N LEU A 292 -1.92 9.53 -23.84
CA LEU A 292 -1.86 9.07 -25.23
C LEU A 292 -1.75 10.20 -26.24
N VAL A 293 -2.15 11.43 -25.88
CA VAL A 293 -2.28 12.55 -26.82
C VAL A 293 -1.37 13.73 -26.46
N GLU A 294 -0.93 14.46 -27.47
CA GLU A 294 -0.23 15.75 -27.36
C GLU A 294 -1.17 16.94 -27.58
N LEU A 295 -2.22 16.74 -28.40
CA LEU A 295 -3.30 17.72 -28.66
C LEU A 295 -4.66 17.03 -28.42
N PRO A 296 -5.29 17.17 -27.26
CA PRO A 296 -6.52 16.49 -26.94
C PRO A 296 -7.73 17.08 -27.67
N MET A 297 -8.40 16.24 -28.49
CA MET A 297 -9.64 16.55 -29.19
C MET A 297 -10.68 15.50 -28.84
N VAL A 298 -11.73 15.87 -28.11
CA VAL A 298 -12.81 14.94 -27.76
C VAL A 298 -13.84 14.90 -28.89
N MET A 299 -14.15 13.68 -29.32
CA MET A 299 -15.10 13.40 -30.42
C MET A 299 -16.20 12.48 -29.95
N VAL A 300 -17.31 12.50 -30.69
CA VAL A 300 -18.51 11.70 -30.43
C VAL A 300 -18.69 10.70 -31.57
N GLY A 301 -18.80 9.42 -31.20
CA GLY A 301 -19.22 8.36 -32.10
C GLY A 301 -20.58 7.79 -31.70
N LYS A 302 -21.28 7.16 -32.66
CA LYS A 302 -22.58 6.51 -32.48
C LYS A 302 -22.40 4.98 -32.40
N ILE A 303 -23.25 4.37 -31.58
CA ILE A 303 -23.34 2.91 -31.47
C ILE A 303 -24.62 2.49 -32.20
N PRO A 304 -24.57 1.59 -33.19
CA PRO A 304 -25.77 1.04 -33.83
C PRO A 304 -26.72 0.39 -32.81
N GLU A 305 -28.00 0.64 -32.91
CA GLU A 305 -29.06 0.21 -31.98
C GLU A 305 -29.06 -1.31 -31.75
N ILE A 306 -28.70 -2.09 -32.77
CA ILE A 306 -28.63 -3.56 -32.66
C ILE A 306 -27.72 -4.04 -31.51
N PHE A 307 -26.70 -3.27 -31.15
CA PHE A 307 -25.78 -3.66 -30.09
C PHE A 307 -26.28 -3.30 -28.69
N LEU A 308 -27.33 -2.50 -28.55
CA LEU A 308 -27.93 -2.13 -27.27
C LEU A 308 -28.65 -3.30 -26.58
N GLN A 309 -28.84 -4.43 -27.26
CA GLN A 309 -29.32 -5.68 -26.66
C GLN A 309 -28.25 -6.40 -25.83
N LEU A 310 -26.95 -6.02 -25.98
CA LEU A 310 -25.89 -6.52 -25.13
C LEU A 310 -26.02 -5.93 -23.72
N PRO A 311 -25.59 -6.69 -22.67
CA PRO A 311 -25.46 -6.13 -21.36
C PRO A 311 -24.62 -4.85 -21.36
N SER A 312 -25.02 -3.86 -20.55
CA SER A 312 -24.30 -2.57 -20.48
C SER A 312 -22.83 -2.75 -20.06
N GLU A 313 -22.54 -3.72 -19.20
CA GLU A 313 -21.17 -4.02 -18.74
C GLU A 313 -20.30 -4.55 -19.88
N VAL A 314 -20.87 -5.29 -20.85
CA VAL A 314 -20.14 -5.73 -22.06
C VAL A 314 -19.76 -4.54 -22.92
N LEU A 315 -20.74 -3.63 -23.14
CA LEU A 315 -20.53 -2.40 -23.91
C LEU A 315 -19.43 -1.53 -23.25
N VAL A 316 -19.56 -1.32 -21.93
CA VAL A 316 -18.59 -0.52 -21.15
C VAL A 316 -17.21 -1.17 -21.19
N SER A 317 -17.10 -2.48 -20.97
CA SER A 317 -15.81 -3.18 -20.96
C SER A 317 -15.14 -3.14 -22.33
N SER A 318 -15.88 -3.44 -23.41
CA SER A 318 -15.36 -3.37 -24.78
C SER A 318 -14.82 -1.98 -25.12
N MET A 319 -15.55 -0.93 -24.79
CA MET A 319 -15.13 0.44 -25.04
C MET A 319 -13.95 0.87 -24.18
N ARG A 320 -14.01 0.62 -22.87
CA ARG A 320 -13.00 1.08 -21.91
C ARG A 320 -11.68 0.35 -22.05
N THR A 321 -11.73 -0.97 -22.06
CA THR A 321 -10.52 -1.80 -21.98
C THR A 321 -9.76 -1.82 -23.29
N HIS A 322 -10.47 -1.96 -24.41
CA HIS A 322 -9.83 -2.14 -25.71
C HIS A 322 -9.67 -0.85 -26.49
N GLN A 323 -10.65 0.07 -26.45
CA GLN A 323 -10.67 1.26 -27.30
C GLN A 323 -10.37 2.57 -26.56
N LYS A 324 -10.37 2.57 -25.22
CA LYS A 324 -10.16 3.77 -24.40
C LYS A 324 -11.24 4.83 -24.61
N TYR A 325 -12.49 4.39 -24.79
CA TYR A 325 -13.64 5.26 -24.96
C TYR A 325 -14.42 5.44 -23.68
N PHE A 326 -15.02 6.61 -23.52
CA PHE A 326 -15.95 6.94 -22.43
C PHE A 326 -17.37 6.53 -22.81
N SER A 327 -17.98 5.73 -21.96
CA SER A 327 -19.38 5.33 -22.08
C SER A 327 -20.30 6.46 -21.65
N THR A 328 -21.45 6.57 -22.31
CA THR A 328 -22.46 7.57 -21.99
C THR A 328 -23.78 6.95 -21.55
N PHE A 329 -24.48 7.65 -20.68
CA PHE A 329 -25.78 7.23 -20.13
C PHE A 329 -26.78 8.36 -20.25
N ASP A 330 -28.08 8.01 -20.29
CA ASP A 330 -29.15 8.99 -20.18
C ASP A 330 -29.33 9.47 -18.72
N GLN A 331 -30.23 10.41 -18.49
CA GLN A 331 -30.53 10.96 -17.16
C GLN A 331 -31.21 9.93 -16.25
N ALA A 332 -31.74 8.84 -16.76
CA ALA A 332 -32.32 7.72 -16.01
C ALA A 332 -31.28 6.67 -15.65
N GLY A 333 -30.03 6.81 -16.11
CA GLY A 333 -28.95 5.87 -15.90
C GLY A 333 -28.91 4.70 -16.89
N ASN A 334 -29.70 4.70 -17.94
CA ASN A 334 -29.64 3.71 -19.00
C ASN A 334 -28.47 4.03 -19.95
N PHE A 335 -27.88 3.00 -20.53
CA PHE A 335 -26.81 3.16 -21.50
C PHE A 335 -27.30 3.90 -22.75
N ALA A 336 -26.56 4.93 -23.17
CA ALA A 336 -26.91 5.74 -24.34
C ALA A 336 -26.14 5.28 -25.59
N PRO A 337 -26.72 5.42 -26.82
CA PRO A 337 -26.12 4.93 -28.07
C PRO A 337 -24.99 5.84 -28.58
N TYR A 338 -24.21 6.40 -27.68
CA TYR A 338 -23.08 7.27 -27.99
C TYR A 338 -21.84 6.87 -27.14
N PHE A 339 -20.69 7.10 -27.72
CA PHE A 339 -19.42 7.02 -27.00
C PHE A 339 -18.58 8.25 -27.27
N LEU A 340 -17.71 8.60 -26.30
CA LEU A 340 -16.77 9.69 -26.45
C LEU A 340 -15.35 9.14 -26.44
N PHE A 341 -14.53 9.69 -27.31
CA PHE A 341 -13.12 9.31 -27.37
C PHE A 341 -12.21 10.51 -27.56
N VAL A 342 -10.94 10.36 -27.22
CA VAL A 342 -9.95 11.43 -27.34
C VAL A 342 -9.05 11.15 -28.53
N SER A 343 -9.09 12.02 -29.52
CA SER A 343 -8.18 12.01 -30.66
C SER A 343 -6.99 12.92 -30.39
N ASN A 344 -5.86 12.62 -31.05
CA ASN A 344 -4.64 13.45 -31.02
C ASN A 344 -4.61 14.51 -32.13
N MET A 345 -5.68 14.63 -32.92
CA MET A 345 -5.77 15.59 -34.01
C MET A 345 -7.25 15.90 -34.34
N PRO A 346 -7.58 17.03 -34.97
CA PRO A 346 -8.92 17.36 -35.41
C PRO A 346 -9.42 16.41 -36.51
N ASP A 347 -10.73 16.32 -36.70
CA ASP A 347 -11.37 15.47 -37.72
C ASP A 347 -12.35 16.28 -38.58
N ASP A 348 -11.80 17.09 -39.46
CA ASP A 348 -12.61 17.96 -40.34
C ASP A 348 -13.41 17.20 -41.41
N GLN A 349 -13.03 15.95 -41.71
CA GLN A 349 -13.64 15.12 -42.73
C GLN A 349 -14.46 13.95 -42.19
N ASN A 350 -14.63 13.88 -40.88
CA ASN A 350 -15.32 12.79 -40.19
C ASN A 350 -14.70 11.39 -40.43
N ILE A 351 -13.43 11.32 -40.82
CA ILE A 351 -12.73 10.08 -41.10
C ILE A 351 -12.40 9.35 -39.81
N ILE A 352 -11.91 10.09 -38.78
CA ILE A 352 -11.50 9.53 -37.49
C ILE A 352 -12.74 8.98 -36.75
N VAL A 353 -13.82 9.77 -36.68
CA VAL A 353 -15.09 9.32 -36.07
C VAL A 353 -15.61 8.08 -36.75
N SER A 354 -15.78 8.10 -38.10
CA SER A 354 -16.25 6.95 -38.85
C SER A 354 -15.37 5.73 -38.72
N GLY A 355 -14.03 5.91 -38.64
CA GLY A 355 -13.08 4.83 -38.41
C GLY A 355 -13.30 4.17 -37.06
N ASN A 356 -13.43 4.99 -35.97
CA ASN A 356 -13.66 4.49 -34.62
C ASN A 356 -15.03 3.81 -34.47
N GLU A 357 -16.09 4.33 -35.11
CA GLU A 357 -17.40 3.69 -35.16
C GLU A 357 -17.33 2.30 -35.81
N LYS A 358 -16.61 2.15 -36.93
CA LYS A 358 -16.43 0.87 -37.63
C LYS A 358 -15.64 -0.14 -36.76
N VAL A 359 -14.58 0.30 -36.12
CA VAL A 359 -13.78 -0.57 -35.23
C VAL A 359 -14.61 -1.04 -34.03
N LEU A 360 -15.36 -0.13 -33.41
CA LEU A 360 -16.24 -0.49 -32.31
C LEU A 360 -17.38 -1.43 -32.78
N ALA A 361 -18.02 -1.16 -33.93
CA ALA A 361 -19.04 -2.02 -34.46
C ALA A 361 -18.57 -3.43 -34.76
N ALA A 362 -17.37 -3.60 -35.30
CA ALA A 362 -16.78 -4.93 -35.52
C ALA A 362 -16.59 -5.70 -34.18
N ARG A 363 -16.06 -5.04 -33.17
CA ARG A 363 -15.88 -5.63 -31.83
C ARG A 363 -17.22 -5.99 -31.18
N LEU A 364 -18.20 -5.12 -31.27
CA LEU A 364 -19.54 -5.38 -30.73
C LEU A 364 -20.30 -6.47 -31.50
N SER A 365 -20.01 -6.65 -32.78
CA SER A 365 -20.54 -7.78 -33.57
C SER A 365 -20.02 -9.11 -33.07
N ASP A 366 -18.71 -9.20 -32.77
CA ASP A 366 -18.12 -10.39 -32.18
C ASP A 366 -18.74 -10.67 -30.79
N ALA A 367 -18.84 -9.65 -29.94
CA ALA A 367 -19.44 -9.77 -28.61
C ALA A 367 -20.91 -10.22 -28.71
N LEU A 368 -21.69 -9.68 -29.66
CA LEU A 368 -23.08 -10.08 -29.88
C LEU A 368 -23.20 -11.54 -30.30
N TYR A 369 -22.32 -11.97 -31.19
CA TYR A 369 -22.26 -13.37 -31.61
C TYR A 369 -21.95 -14.30 -30.43
N PHE A 370 -20.92 -13.99 -29.61
CA PHE A 370 -20.59 -14.78 -28.43
C PHE A 370 -21.75 -14.82 -27.43
N TYR A 371 -22.40 -13.67 -27.18
CA TYR A 371 -23.54 -13.60 -26.27
C TYR A 371 -24.69 -14.50 -26.72
N GLN A 372 -25.03 -14.47 -28.02
CA GLN A 372 -26.09 -15.29 -28.59
C GLN A 372 -25.77 -16.79 -28.57
N GLN A 373 -24.50 -17.15 -28.84
CA GLN A 373 -24.02 -18.54 -28.73
C GLN A 373 -24.09 -19.06 -27.29
N ASP A 374 -23.67 -18.23 -26.33
CA ASP A 374 -23.70 -18.60 -24.93
C ASP A 374 -25.12 -18.79 -24.38
N LEU A 375 -26.08 -17.97 -24.84
CA LEU A 375 -27.50 -18.10 -24.50
C LEU A 375 -28.16 -19.39 -25.06
N SER A 376 -27.57 -20.02 -26.05
CA SER A 376 -28.14 -21.25 -26.64
C SER A 376 -27.96 -22.48 -25.71
N ASN A 377 -27.16 -22.39 -24.65
CA ASN A 377 -26.88 -23.47 -23.74
C ASN A 377 -27.02 -23.01 -22.28
N SER A 378 -27.74 -23.77 -21.46
CA SER A 378 -27.97 -23.43 -20.07
C SER A 378 -26.65 -23.43 -19.22
N LEU A 379 -26.64 -22.67 -18.12
CA LEU A 379 -25.55 -22.67 -17.16
C LEU A 379 -25.29 -24.06 -16.59
N GLU A 380 -26.35 -24.83 -16.36
CA GLU A 380 -26.26 -26.20 -15.85
C GLU A 380 -25.56 -27.13 -16.86
N SER A 381 -25.86 -26.99 -18.14
CA SER A 381 -25.21 -27.77 -19.21
C SER A 381 -23.70 -27.51 -19.34
N LYS A 382 -23.23 -26.40 -18.80
CA LYS A 382 -21.83 -25.99 -18.79
C LYS A 382 -21.03 -26.57 -17.60
N LEU A 383 -21.71 -27.07 -16.54
CA LEU A 383 -21.05 -27.61 -15.35
C LEU A 383 -20.00 -28.71 -15.63
N PRO A 384 -20.21 -29.66 -16.55
CA PRO A 384 -19.20 -30.68 -16.84
C PRO A 384 -17.88 -30.08 -17.33
N LYS A 385 -17.92 -28.94 -18.06
CA LYS A 385 -16.71 -28.28 -18.57
C LYS A 385 -15.84 -27.69 -17.43
N LEU A 386 -16.43 -27.35 -16.30
CA LEU A 386 -15.68 -26.85 -15.12
C LEU A 386 -14.70 -27.87 -14.55
N ALA A 387 -14.93 -29.17 -14.81
CA ALA A 387 -13.97 -30.23 -14.43
C ALA A 387 -12.64 -30.14 -15.21
N GLN A 388 -12.64 -29.49 -16.37
CA GLN A 388 -11.45 -29.31 -17.20
C GLN A 388 -10.65 -28.06 -16.81
N ILE A 389 -11.23 -27.14 -16.04
CA ILE A 389 -10.58 -25.93 -15.56
C ILE A 389 -9.94 -26.23 -14.22
N THR A 390 -8.63 -26.17 -14.15
CA THR A 390 -7.87 -26.37 -12.91
C THR A 390 -8.02 -25.16 -12.01
N PHE A 391 -8.53 -25.36 -10.77
CA PHE A 391 -8.50 -24.31 -9.74
C PHE A 391 -7.04 -24.14 -9.24
N HIS A 392 -6.45 -25.25 -8.80
CA HIS A 392 -5.04 -25.33 -8.44
C HIS A 392 -4.57 -26.77 -8.59
N ALA A 393 -3.30 -26.98 -9.00
CA ALA A 393 -2.78 -28.32 -9.27
C ALA A 393 -2.94 -29.34 -8.11
N LYS A 394 -2.93 -28.84 -6.86
CA LYS A 394 -3.09 -29.65 -5.65
C LYS A 394 -4.53 -29.65 -5.08
N LEU A 395 -5.39 -28.72 -5.52
CA LEU A 395 -6.73 -28.50 -4.96
C LEU A 395 -7.85 -28.90 -5.94
N GLY A 396 -7.48 -29.45 -7.10
CA GLY A 396 -8.43 -29.96 -8.07
C GLY A 396 -9.00 -28.92 -9.02
N SER A 397 -10.17 -29.19 -9.55
CA SER A 397 -10.87 -28.43 -10.59
C SER A 397 -11.81 -27.36 -10.00
N ILE A 398 -12.24 -26.42 -10.86
CA ILE A 398 -13.29 -25.44 -10.52
C ILE A 398 -14.61 -26.15 -10.19
N LYS A 399 -14.92 -27.29 -10.84
CA LYS A 399 -16.11 -28.06 -10.50
C LYS A 399 -16.10 -28.54 -9.05
N GLN A 400 -14.99 -29.13 -8.60
CA GLN A 400 -14.85 -29.55 -7.20
C GLN A 400 -14.99 -28.37 -6.24
N LYS A 401 -14.37 -27.22 -6.58
CA LYS A 401 -14.55 -26.00 -5.81
C LYS A 401 -16.01 -25.58 -5.69
N THR A 402 -16.79 -25.62 -6.77
CA THR A 402 -18.22 -25.24 -6.72
C THR A 402 -19.06 -26.21 -5.90
N GLU A 403 -18.75 -27.50 -5.88
CA GLU A 403 -19.41 -28.45 -5.00
C GLU A 403 -19.07 -28.16 -3.52
N ARG A 404 -17.82 -27.97 -3.16
CA ARG A 404 -17.45 -27.56 -1.79
C ARG A 404 -18.11 -26.25 -1.38
N MET A 405 -18.21 -25.27 -2.30
CA MET A 405 -18.94 -24.01 -2.06
C MET A 405 -20.43 -24.27 -1.77
N ALA A 406 -21.08 -25.19 -2.48
CA ALA A 406 -22.46 -25.56 -2.22
C ALA A 406 -22.64 -26.23 -0.84
N ASP A 407 -21.70 -27.07 -0.43
CA ASP A 407 -21.68 -27.68 0.90
C ASP A 407 -21.45 -26.65 2.02
N ILE A 408 -20.54 -25.68 1.82
CA ILE A 408 -20.33 -24.56 2.75
C ILE A 408 -21.60 -23.71 2.85
N CYS A 409 -22.25 -23.41 1.73
CA CYS A 409 -23.52 -22.68 1.72
C CYS A 409 -24.62 -23.45 2.48
N ASN A 410 -24.72 -24.76 2.27
CA ASN A 410 -25.66 -25.59 3.02
C ASN A 410 -25.36 -25.67 4.52
N TYR A 411 -24.07 -25.66 4.91
CA TYR A 411 -23.66 -25.60 6.32
C TYR A 411 -24.08 -24.26 6.96
N LEU A 412 -23.92 -23.13 6.25
CA LEU A 412 -24.25 -21.81 6.75
C LEU A 412 -25.75 -21.50 6.72
N MET A 413 -26.49 -22.03 5.72
CA MET A 413 -27.93 -21.87 5.55
C MET A 413 -28.57 -23.21 5.15
N PRO A 414 -28.80 -24.12 6.11
CA PRO A 414 -29.34 -25.44 5.80
C PRO A 414 -30.70 -25.38 5.10
N GLY A 415 -30.84 -26.17 4.04
CA GLY A 415 -32.09 -26.30 3.29
C GLY A 415 -32.38 -25.17 2.27
N ASN A 416 -31.50 -24.18 2.13
CA ASN A 416 -31.63 -23.14 1.09
C ASN A 416 -31.17 -23.72 -0.26
N GLN A 417 -32.11 -24.23 -1.04
CA GLN A 417 -31.84 -24.86 -2.35
C GLN A 417 -31.37 -23.86 -3.39
N ASP A 418 -31.93 -22.64 -3.39
CA ASP A 418 -31.55 -21.58 -4.32
C ASP A 418 -30.09 -21.17 -4.13
N LEU A 419 -29.65 -21.06 -2.89
CA LEU A 419 -28.26 -20.75 -2.56
C LEU A 419 -27.30 -21.87 -3.00
N GLN A 420 -27.66 -23.13 -2.80
CA GLN A 420 -26.87 -24.27 -3.25
C GLN A 420 -26.79 -24.32 -4.77
N LEU A 421 -27.90 -24.06 -5.47
CA LEU A 421 -27.93 -23.98 -6.92
C LEU A 421 -27.04 -22.83 -7.42
N ALA A 422 -27.17 -21.65 -6.82
CA ALA A 422 -26.30 -20.50 -7.13
C ALA A 422 -24.81 -20.86 -6.94
N ALA A 423 -24.45 -21.59 -5.89
CA ALA A 423 -23.07 -22.00 -5.62
C ALA A 423 -22.52 -22.92 -6.71
N ARG A 424 -23.32 -23.86 -7.19
CA ARG A 424 -22.92 -24.76 -8.29
C ARG A 424 -22.77 -24.02 -9.61
N LEU A 425 -23.68 -23.06 -9.90
CA LEU A 425 -23.73 -22.35 -11.18
C LEU A 425 -22.79 -21.15 -11.27
N CYS A 426 -22.34 -20.56 -10.15
CA CYS A 426 -21.69 -19.25 -10.13
C CYS A 426 -20.37 -19.15 -10.91
N LYS A 427 -19.76 -20.27 -11.26
CA LYS A 427 -18.55 -20.34 -12.07
C LYS A 427 -18.78 -20.89 -13.48
N SER A 428 -20.04 -21.21 -13.85
CA SER A 428 -20.36 -21.77 -15.17
C SER A 428 -20.02 -20.84 -16.32
N ASP A 429 -20.08 -19.53 -16.09
CA ASP A 429 -19.74 -18.49 -17.07
C ASP A 429 -18.24 -18.48 -17.45
N LEU A 430 -17.36 -19.06 -16.64
CA LEU A 430 -15.95 -19.24 -16.99
C LEU A 430 -15.73 -20.11 -18.23
N THR A 431 -16.74 -20.87 -18.64
CA THR A 431 -16.70 -21.74 -19.82
C THR A 431 -17.36 -21.12 -21.03
N THR A 432 -17.80 -19.88 -20.94
CA THR A 432 -18.50 -19.16 -22.01
C THR A 432 -17.52 -18.40 -22.91
N GLU A 433 -17.90 -18.21 -24.17
CA GLU A 433 -17.10 -17.45 -25.14
C GLU A 433 -16.94 -15.99 -24.68
N MET A 434 -18.01 -15.41 -24.14
CA MET A 434 -18.01 -14.04 -23.65
C MET A 434 -16.98 -13.82 -22.52
N VAL A 435 -16.93 -14.69 -21.53
CA VAL A 435 -15.95 -14.57 -20.44
C VAL A 435 -14.55 -14.96 -20.92
N GLY A 436 -14.42 -15.78 -21.94
CA GLY A 436 -13.16 -16.04 -22.64
C GLY A 436 -12.55 -14.77 -23.23
N GLU A 437 -13.38 -13.94 -23.91
CA GLU A 437 -12.95 -12.66 -24.51
C GLU A 437 -12.86 -11.53 -23.45
N PHE A 438 -13.77 -11.49 -22.47
CA PHE A 438 -13.86 -10.47 -21.42
C PHE A 438 -13.78 -11.10 -20.02
N PRO A 439 -12.59 -11.52 -19.55
CA PRO A 439 -12.42 -12.21 -18.27
C PRO A 439 -12.88 -11.40 -17.05
N GLU A 440 -12.86 -10.07 -17.15
CA GLU A 440 -13.34 -9.17 -16.10
C GLU A 440 -14.84 -9.20 -15.88
N LEU A 441 -15.60 -9.78 -16.82
CA LEU A 441 -17.06 -9.92 -16.74
C LEU A 441 -17.51 -11.23 -16.09
N GLN A 442 -16.58 -12.05 -15.57
CA GLN A 442 -16.93 -13.25 -14.81
C GLN A 442 -17.85 -12.91 -13.63
N GLY A 443 -18.86 -13.71 -13.42
CA GLY A 443 -19.95 -13.48 -12.46
C GLY A 443 -21.04 -12.56 -13.02
N ILE A 444 -20.67 -11.46 -13.70
CA ILE A 444 -21.63 -10.56 -14.35
C ILE A 444 -22.34 -11.28 -15.50
N MET A 445 -21.59 -11.98 -16.34
CA MET A 445 -22.21 -12.74 -17.44
C MET A 445 -23.06 -13.90 -16.92
N GLY A 446 -22.59 -14.57 -15.86
CA GLY A 446 -23.40 -15.60 -15.18
C GLY A 446 -24.75 -15.06 -14.71
N TYR A 447 -24.81 -13.83 -14.21
CA TYR A 447 -26.08 -13.16 -13.86
C TYR A 447 -27.01 -13.01 -15.08
N TYR A 448 -26.49 -12.49 -16.19
CA TYR A 448 -27.32 -12.28 -17.38
C TYR A 448 -27.84 -13.58 -17.98
N TYR A 449 -27.03 -14.64 -17.98
CA TYR A 449 -27.45 -15.97 -18.42
C TYR A 449 -28.48 -16.57 -17.46
N ALA A 450 -28.28 -16.46 -16.16
CA ALA A 450 -29.27 -16.91 -15.16
C ALA A 450 -30.62 -16.20 -15.34
N LYS A 451 -30.61 -14.89 -15.57
CA LYS A 451 -31.82 -14.10 -15.87
C LYS A 451 -32.49 -14.54 -17.17
N ALA A 452 -31.72 -14.78 -18.22
CA ALA A 452 -32.25 -15.24 -19.52
C ALA A 452 -32.88 -16.65 -19.43
N GLU A 453 -32.36 -17.52 -18.55
CA GLU A 453 -32.90 -18.83 -18.26
C GLU A 453 -34.14 -18.78 -17.34
N GLY A 454 -34.50 -17.61 -16.80
CA GLY A 454 -35.65 -17.43 -15.91
C GLY A 454 -35.43 -17.90 -14.49
N LEU A 455 -34.15 -18.01 -14.05
CA LEU A 455 -33.82 -18.33 -12.64
C LEU A 455 -34.21 -17.16 -11.72
N ASP A 456 -34.49 -17.49 -10.46
CA ASP A 456 -34.88 -16.50 -9.46
C ASP A 456 -33.82 -15.40 -9.30
N ASP A 457 -34.29 -14.17 -9.00
CA ASP A 457 -33.42 -13.01 -8.84
C ASP A 457 -32.36 -13.19 -7.77
N GLN A 458 -32.68 -13.93 -6.69
CA GLN A 458 -31.73 -14.20 -5.61
C GLN A 458 -30.58 -15.10 -6.09
N ILE A 459 -30.87 -16.08 -6.96
CA ILE A 459 -29.88 -16.96 -7.59
C ILE A 459 -28.98 -16.12 -8.50
N ALA A 460 -29.60 -15.36 -9.40
CA ALA A 460 -28.88 -14.54 -10.37
C ALA A 460 -27.98 -13.50 -9.68
N LEU A 461 -28.48 -12.79 -8.67
CA LEU A 461 -27.71 -11.82 -7.89
C LEU A 461 -26.57 -12.48 -7.10
N ALA A 462 -26.80 -13.67 -6.54
CA ALA A 462 -25.75 -14.41 -5.85
C ALA A 462 -24.61 -14.80 -6.83
N ILE A 463 -24.96 -15.25 -8.03
CA ILE A 463 -23.98 -15.52 -9.11
C ILE A 463 -23.19 -14.26 -9.46
N ARG A 464 -23.82 -13.09 -9.59
CA ARG A 464 -23.15 -11.84 -9.92
C ARG A 464 -22.16 -11.39 -8.84
N ASP A 465 -22.59 -11.47 -7.59
CA ASP A 465 -21.93 -10.75 -6.50
C ASP A 465 -20.96 -11.61 -5.66
N HIS A 466 -20.83 -12.93 -5.95
CA HIS A 466 -19.98 -13.82 -5.15
C HIS A 466 -18.50 -13.46 -5.16
N TYR A 467 -18.01 -12.74 -6.16
CA TYR A 467 -16.63 -12.23 -6.16
C TYR A 467 -16.44 -11.00 -5.27
N LYS A 468 -17.52 -10.29 -4.91
CA LYS A 468 -17.43 -9.08 -4.07
C LYS A 468 -17.10 -9.41 -2.61
N PRO A 469 -16.41 -8.49 -1.90
CA PRO A 469 -15.67 -7.37 -2.45
C PRO A 469 -14.34 -7.83 -3.05
N GLN A 470 -13.91 -7.21 -4.14
CA GLN A 470 -12.58 -7.37 -4.73
C GLN A 470 -11.62 -6.28 -4.24
N GLY A 471 -12.15 -5.12 -3.86
CA GLY A 471 -11.43 -3.97 -3.34
C GLY A 471 -12.04 -3.38 -2.05
N LEU A 472 -11.33 -2.41 -1.46
CA LEU A 472 -11.80 -1.74 -0.23
C LEU A 472 -13.03 -0.86 -0.48
N SER A 473 -13.16 -0.29 -1.67
CA SER A 473 -14.26 0.61 -2.07
C SER A 473 -15.50 -0.12 -2.60
N ASP A 474 -15.41 -1.45 -2.81
CA ASP A 474 -16.53 -2.20 -3.37
C ASP A 474 -17.68 -2.30 -2.39
N SER A 475 -18.91 -2.27 -2.95
CA SER A 475 -20.13 -2.59 -2.21
C SER A 475 -20.09 -4.02 -1.67
N LEU A 476 -20.61 -4.23 -0.48
CA LEU A 476 -20.66 -5.55 0.11
C LEU A 476 -21.92 -6.32 -0.35
N PRO A 477 -21.81 -7.60 -0.64
CA PRO A 477 -22.96 -8.45 -0.97
C PRO A 477 -23.86 -8.65 0.26
N MET A 478 -25.16 -8.85 0.02
CA MET A 478 -26.17 -9.02 1.03
C MET A 478 -26.96 -10.34 0.80
N GLY A 479 -27.57 -10.88 1.86
CA GLY A 479 -28.42 -12.09 1.77
C GLY A 479 -27.65 -13.30 1.20
N ASN A 480 -28.27 -14.02 0.23
CA ASN A 480 -27.67 -15.19 -0.42
C ASN A 480 -26.30 -14.87 -1.06
N SER A 481 -26.17 -13.68 -1.66
CA SER A 481 -24.89 -13.23 -2.24
C SER A 481 -23.77 -13.13 -1.20
N ALA A 482 -24.10 -12.70 0.03
CA ALA A 482 -23.13 -12.63 1.12
C ALA A 482 -22.59 -14.01 1.52
N ILE A 483 -23.49 -14.97 1.67
CA ILE A 483 -23.14 -16.35 2.07
C ILE A 483 -22.28 -17.01 0.97
N LEU A 484 -22.67 -16.88 -0.29
CA LEU A 484 -21.92 -17.43 -1.41
C LEU A 484 -20.54 -16.78 -1.55
N ALA A 485 -20.45 -15.47 -1.33
CA ALA A 485 -19.16 -14.76 -1.35
C ALA A 485 -18.24 -15.19 -0.21
N ILE A 486 -18.79 -15.49 0.98
CA ILE A 486 -18.01 -16.08 2.09
C ILE A 486 -17.52 -17.48 1.69
N ALA A 487 -18.39 -18.32 1.11
CA ALA A 487 -18.04 -19.67 0.70
C ALA A 487 -16.91 -19.70 -0.33
N ASP A 488 -16.99 -18.86 -1.38
CA ASP A 488 -15.96 -18.76 -2.42
C ASP A 488 -14.59 -18.34 -1.86
N LYS A 489 -14.60 -17.30 -1.00
CA LYS A 489 -13.36 -16.77 -0.39
C LYS A 489 -12.77 -17.73 0.63
N LEU A 490 -13.63 -18.35 1.46
CA LEU A 490 -13.17 -19.24 2.50
C LEU A 490 -12.62 -20.55 1.94
N ASP A 491 -13.28 -21.14 0.93
CA ASP A 491 -12.75 -22.31 0.22
C ASP A 491 -11.36 -22.03 -0.32
N SER A 492 -11.19 -20.92 -1.04
CA SER A 492 -9.88 -20.54 -1.58
C SER A 492 -8.83 -20.34 -0.49
N LEU A 493 -9.18 -19.59 0.56
CA LEU A 493 -8.27 -19.25 1.65
C LEU A 493 -7.79 -20.48 2.39
N VAL A 494 -8.74 -21.33 2.81
CA VAL A 494 -8.43 -22.58 3.55
C VAL A 494 -7.58 -23.50 2.68
N GLY A 495 -8.02 -23.80 1.46
CA GLY A 495 -7.31 -24.73 0.58
C GLY A 495 -5.88 -24.27 0.27
N LEU A 496 -5.68 -23.00 -0.08
CA LEU A 496 -4.37 -22.49 -0.42
C LEU A 496 -3.42 -22.44 0.79
N ILE A 497 -3.90 -22.05 1.96
CA ILE A 497 -3.07 -22.09 3.19
C ILE A 497 -2.69 -23.54 3.53
N LEU A 498 -3.62 -24.49 3.44
CA LEU A 498 -3.34 -25.90 3.75
C LEU A 498 -2.21 -26.50 2.91
N ILE A 499 -2.11 -26.12 1.64
CA ILE A 499 -1.04 -26.59 0.74
C ILE A 499 0.25 -25.77 0.81
N GLY A 500 0.30 -24.73 1.68
CA GLY A 500 1.49 -23.92 1.94
C GLY A 500 1.65 -22.68 1.07
N GLU A 501 0.59 -22.24 0.37
CA GLU A 501 0.59 -20.98 -0.43
C GLU A 501 0.26 -19.76 0.43
N GLU A 502 0.89 -19.63 1.59
CA GLU A 502 0.70 -18.50 2.48
C GLU A 502 1.35 -17.21 1.95
N PRO A 503 0.71 -16.03 2.16
CA PRO A 503 1.31 -14.76 1.81
C PRO A 503 2.56 -14.47 2.65
N SER A 504 3.66 -14.06 2.03
CA SER A 504 4.92 -13.70 2.70
C SER A 504 5.38 -12.30 2.33
N GLY A 505 5.68 -11.44 3.32
CA GLY A 505 6.11 -10.06 3.08
C GLY A 505 5.16 -9.30 2.15
N SER A 506 5.65 -8.78 1.01
CA SER A 506 4.84 -8.12 -0.02
C SER A 506 4.19 -9.09 -1.03
N ARG A 507 4.56 -10.37 -1.01
CA ARG A 507 4.08 -11.38 -1.96
C ARG A 507 2.76 -11.98 -1.50
N ASP A 508 1.71 -11.80 -2.30
CA ASP A 508 0.37 -12.38 -2.10
C ASP A 508 -0.28 -12.66 -3.47
N PRO A 509 0.18 -13.70 -4.20
CA PRO A 509 -0.24 -13.95 -5.57
C PRO A 509 -1.72 -14.30 -5.69
N TYR A 510 -2.31 -14.91 -4.64
CA TYR A 510 -3.71 -15.29 -4.60
C TYR A 510 -4.60 -14.29 -3.87
N SER A 511 -4.04 -13.15 -3.44
CA SER A 511 -4.78 -12.10 -2.72
C SER A 511 -5.49 -12.58 -1.45
N LEU A 512 -4.90 -13.53 -0.73
CA LEU A 512 -5.50 -14.15 0.46
C LEU A 512 -5.78 -13.13 1.57
N ARG A 513 -4.91 -12.11 1.72
CA ARG A 513 -5.16 -11.00 2.67
C ARG A 513 -6.44 -10.24 2.35
N ARG A 514 -6.70 -9.98 1.06
CA ARG A 514 -7.93 -9.31 0.61
C ARG A 514 -9.14 -10.22 0.76
N GLN A 515 -9.01 -11.51 0.50
CA GLN A 515 -10.10 -12.49 0.69
C GLN A 515 -10.51 -12.57 2.16
N ALA A 516 -9.55 -12.69 3.09
CA ALA A 516 -9.81 -12.71 4.53
C ALA A 516 -10.50 -11.43 5.02
N LEU A 517 -10.00 -10.24 4.60
CA LEU A 517 -10.67 -8.97 4.91
C LEU A 517 -12.07 -8.90 4.29
N GLY A 518 -12.27 -9.46 3.11
CA GLY A 518 -13.58 -9.57 2.47
C GLY A 518 -14.56 -10.38 3.31
N ILE A 519 -14.15 -11.54 3.81
CA ILE A 519 -14.95 -12.40 4.71
C ILE A 519 -15.36 -11.61 5.96
N ILE A 520 -14.39 -10.97 6.64
CA ILE A 520 -14.63 -10.21 7.86
C ILE A 520 -15.65 -9.09 7.61
N ARG A 521 -15.46 -8.30 6.56
CA ARG A 521 -16.37 -7.19 6.18
C ARG A 521 -17.78 -7.67 5.87
N ILE A 522 -17.92 -8.79 5.14
CA ILE A 522 -19.22 -9.35 4.80
C ILE A 522 -19.96 -9.81 6.06
N ILE A 523 -19.28 -10.54 6.95
CA ILE A 523 -19.86 -11.05 8.21
C ILE A 523 -20.37 -9.89 9.06
N LEU A 524 -19.56 -8.86 9.28
CA LEU A 524 -19.92 -7.70 10.11
C LEU A 524 -21.04 -6.88 9.49
N ALA A 525 -20.98 -6.57 8.19
CA ALA A 525 -22.00 -5.78 7.50
C ALA A 525 -23.38 -6.46 7.48
N ASN A 526 -23.41 -7.78 7.37
CA ASN A 526 -24.63 -8.57 7.36
C ASN A 526 -25.02 -9.06 8.78
N LYS A 527 -24.24 -8.79 9.81
CA LYS A 527 -24.42 -9.24 11.20
C LYS A 527 -24.61 -10.76 11.30
N LEU A 528 -23.80 -11.52 10.56
CA LEU A 528 -23.91 -12.97 10.52
C LEU A 528 -23.26 -13.59 11.76
N THR A 529 -24.03 -14.31 12.53
CA THR A 529 -23.53 -15.09 13.68
C THR A 529 -22.92 -16.38 13.17
N ILE A 530 -21.60 -16.39 12.96
CA ILE A 530 -20.85 -17.51 12.41
C ILE A 530 -19.69 -17.85 13.35
N ASN A 531 -19.62 -19.11 13.78
CA ASN A 531 -18.44 -19.63 14.47
C ASN A 531 -17.36 -19.96 13.43
N ILE A 532 -16.37 -19.08 13.29
CA ILE A 532 -15.32 -19.19 12.28
C ILE A 532 -14.48 -20.46 12.50
N LYS A 533 -14.20 -20.85 13.75
CA LYS A 533 -13.44 -22.06 14.07
C LYS A 533 -14.13 -23.31 13.55
N GLN A 534 -15.43 -23.45 13.85
CA GLN A 534 -16.21 -24.59 13.39
C GLN A 534 -16.33 -24.61 11.87
N LEU A 535 -16.54 -23.44 11.25
CA LEU A 535 -16.64 -23.31 9.80
C LEU A 535 -15.31 -23.68 9.11
N VAL A 536 -14.17 -23.23 9.62
CA VAL A 536 -12.84 -23.60 9.08
C VAL A 536 -12.61 -25.10 9.20
N VAL A 537 -12.94 -25.70 10.35
CA VAL A 537 -12.81 -27.15 10.54
C VAL A 537 -13.70 -27.91 9.52
N TYR A 538 -14.93 -27.45 9.31
CA TYR A 538 -15.82 -28.05 8.31
C TYR A 538 -15.24 -27.97 6.89
N VAL A 539 -14.70 -26.81 6.49
CA VAL A 539 -14.09 -26.67 5.16
C VAL A 539 -12.86 -27.57 5.01
N ILE A 540 -12.04 -27.71 6.06
CA ILE A 540 -10.89 -28.65 6.05
C ILE A 540 -11.38 -30.10 5.87
N GLN A 541 -12.49 -30.48 6.50
CA GLN A 541 -13.10 -31.82 6.34
C GLN A 541 -13.49 -32.04 4.87
N LEU A 542 -14.09 -31.08 4.17
CA LEU A 542 -14.44 -31.21 2.75
C LEU A 542 -13.20 -31.51 1.90
N TYR A 543 -12.09 -30.84 2.15
CA TYR A 543 -10.82 -31.12 1.46
C TYR A 543 -10.26 -32.52 1.78
N SER A 544 -10.46 -32.99 3.01
CA SER A 544 -10.04 -34.35 3.43
C SER A 544 -10.86 -35.44 2.74
N GLU A 545 -12.16 -35.23 2.57
CA GLU A 545 -13.07 -36.14 1.87
C GLU A 545 -12.72 -36.29 0.38
N GLU A 546 -12.14 -35.25 -0.23
CA GLU A 546 -11.61 -35.30 -1.58
C GLU A 546 -10.19 -35.93 -1.68
N ASN A 547 -9.63 -36.44 -0.58
CA ASN A 547 -8.29 -36.99 -0.48
C ASN A 547 -7.18 -36.01 -0.85
N ILE A 548 -7.38 -34.70 -0.61
CA ILE A 548 -6.38 -33.68 -0.85
C ILE A 548 -5.34 -33.74 0.26
N THR A 549 -4.08 -33.97 -0.12
CA THR A 549 -2.96 -34.06 0.82
C THR A 549 -2.55 -32.65 1.24
N TYR A 550 -2.54 -32.38 2.54
CA TYR A 550 -2.06 -31.11 3.11
C TYR A 550 -1.16 -31.36 4.32
N ASN A 551 -0.32 -30.36 4.63
CA ASN A 551 0.71 -30.46 5.67
C ASN A 551 0.61 -29.37 6.74
N LYS A 552 -0.46 -28.60 6.73
CA LYS A 552 -0.70 -27.48 7.66
C LYS A 552 -1.89 -27.78 8.57
N SER A 553 -1.89 -27.17 9.76
CA SER A 553 -2.96 -27.31 10.73
C SER A 553 -4.03 -26.22 10.59
N ASN A 554 -5.23 -26.47 11.12
CA ASN A 554 -6.30 -25.47 11.22
C ASN A 554 -5.88 -24.21 11.99
N GLN A 555 -4.97 -24.33 12.95
CA GLN A 555 -4.44 -23.21 13.73
C GLN A 555 -3.77 -22.14 12.86
N ILE A 556 -3.10 -22.53 11.77
CA ILE A 556 -2.47 -21.57 10.85
C ILE A 556 -3.54 -20.77 10.11
N VAL A 557 -4.61 -21.41 9.66
CA VAL A 557 -5.74 -20.73 8.99
C VAL A 557 -6.43 -19.77 9.95
N LEU A 558 -6.71 -20.22 11.18
CA LEU A 558 -7.33 -19.40 12.22
C LEU A 558 -6.46 -18.23 12.62
N GLY A 559 -5.16 -18.45 12.84
CA GLY A 559 -4.21 -17.39 13.17
C GLY A 559 -4.11 -16.34 12.05
N PHE A 560 -4.19 -16.76 10.78
CA PHE A 560 -4.21 -15.84 9.65
C PHE A 560 -5.48 -14.97 9.63
N LEU A 561 -6.65 -15.57 9.87
CA LEU A 561 -7.92 -14.85 9.96
C LEU A 561 -7.95 -13.90 11.17
N GLU A 562 -7.44 -14.34 12.32
CA GLU A 562 -7.33 -13.51 13.52
C GLU A 562 -6.45 -12.29 13.28
N GLU A 563 -5.27 -12.47 12.65
CA GLU A 563 -4.38 -11.36 12.32
C GLU A 563 -5.07 -10.33 11.40
N ARG A 564 -5.89 -10.81 10.45
CA ARG A 564 -6.65 -9.92 9.56
C ARG A 564 -7.81 -9.24 10.26
N ALA A 565 -8.45 -9.90 11.22
CA ALA A 565 -9.47 -9.30 12.07
C ALA A 565 -8.87 -8.19 12.96
N LYS A 566 -7.72 -8.45 13.60
CA LYS A 566 -6.97 -7.42 14.35
C LYS A 566 -6.61 -6.22 13.46
N TYR A 567 -6.16 -6.47 12.25
CA TYR A 567 -5.88 -5.41 11.28
C TYR A 567 -7.12 -4.58 10.91
N TYR A 568 -8.28 -5.23 10.73
CA TYR A 568 -9.55 -4.55 10.44
C TYR A 568 -9.97 -3.64 11.59
N PHE A 569 -9.98 -4.17 12.82
CA PHE A 569 -10.44 -3.46 14.01
C PHE A 569 -9.48 -2.35 14.45
N LYS A 570 -8.19 -2.39 14.09
CA LYS A 570 -7.19 -1.37 14.39
C LYS A 570 -7.56 0.04 13.88
N ASN A 571 -8.43 0.12 12.88
CA ASN A 571 -8.91 1.41 12.38
C ASN A 571 -9.95 2.09 13.31
N HIS A 572 -10.50 1.35 14.30
CA HIS A 572 -11.60 1.78 15.16
C HIS A 572 -11.32 1.63 16.65
N TYR A 573 -10.36 0.79 17.04
CA TYR A 573 -10.07 0.43 18.42
C TYR A 573 -8.57 0.39 18.69
N ASP A 574 -8.18 0.64 19.94
CA ASP A 574 -6.80 0.52 20.39
C ASP A 574 -6.32 -0.94 20.39
N LEU A 575 -5.03 -1.12 20.15
CA LEU A 575 -4.45 -2.45 20.03
C LEU A 575 -4.57 -3.30 21.31
N SER A 576 -4.52 -2.67 22.49
CA SER A 576 -4.72 -3.35 23.78
C SER A 576 -6.13 -3.93 23.89
N LEU A 577 -7.17 -3.15 23.53
CA LEU A 577 -8.56 -3.60 23.49
C LEU A 577 -8.74 -4.77 22.52
N ILE A 578 -8.16 -4.66 21.32
CA ILE A 578 -8.23 -5.70 20.31
C ILE A 578 -7.61 -7.01 20.84
N ASN A 579 -6.43 -6.96 21.45
CA ASN A 579 -5.76 -8.14 21.99
C ASN A 579 -6.49 -8.72 23.21
N ALA A 580 -7.21 -7.90 23.97
CA ALA A 580 -7.99 -8.36 25.10
C ALA A 580 -9.24 -9.17 24.69
N VAL A 581 -9.82 -8.89 23.51
CA VAL A 581 -11.10 -9.46 23.09
C VAL A 581 -10.94 -10.52 22.01
N ILE A 582 -10.04 -10.36 21.03
CA ILE A 582 -9.92 -11.29 19.91
C ILE A 582 -9.20 -12.58 20.32
N ASP A 583 -9.97 -13.66 20.30
CA ASP A 583 -9.48 -15.02 20.53
C ASP A 583 -10.38 -16.01 19.78
N PHE A 584 -10.00 -16.42 18.58
CA PHE A 584 -10.76 -17.34 17.76
C PHE A 584 -10.75 -18.77 18.32
N ASP A 585 -9.81 -19.09 19.19
CA ASP A 585 -9.79 -20.40 19.84
C ASP A 585 -10.91 -20.53 20.89
N ILE A 586 -11.37 -19.40 21.45
CA ILE A 586 -12.44 -19.41 22.45
C ILE A 586 -13.81 -19.17 21.81
N GLU A 587 -13.99 -18.15 21.01
CA GLU A 587 -15.31 -17.72 20.53
C GLU A 587 -15.50 -17.79 19.00
N GLY A 588 -14.57 -17.25 18.23
CA GLY A 588 -14.61 -17.29 16.76
C GLY A 588 -15.78 -16.55 16.10
N ASP A 589 -16.58 -15.74 16.81
CA ASP A 589 -17.70 -14.96 16.29
C ASP A 589 -17.32 -13.48 16.21
N LEU A 590 -17.19 -12.95 14.98
CA LEU A 590 -16.77 -11.58 14.73
C LEU A 590 -17.81 -10.53 15.15
N VAL A 591 -19.09 -10.85 15.07
CA VAL A 591 -20.16 -9.92 15.50
C VAL A 591 -20.15 -9.78 17.02
N ILE A 592 -20.01 -10.88 17.74
CA ILE A 592 -19.83 -10.87 19.19
C ILE A 592 -18.55 -10.11 19.55
N THR A 593 -17.47 -10.35 18.85
CA THR A 593 -16.19 -9.65 19.01
C THR A 593 -16.37 -8.12 18.89
N GLU A 594 -17.07 -7.65 17.85
CA GLU A 594 -17.34 -6.22 17.66
C GLU A 594 -18.20 -5.62 18.78
N ILE A 595 -19.23 -6.34 19.22
CA ILE A 595 -20.10 -5.93 20.35
C ILE A 595 -19.26 -5.81 21.63
N LYS A 596 -18.39 -6.78 21.92
CA LYS A 596 -17.48 -6.74 23.08
C LYS A 596 -16.51 -5.59 23.02
N LEU A 597 -15.87 -5.36 21.88
CA LEU A 597 -14.95 -4.25 21.67
C LEU A 597 -15.64 -2.90 21.93
N CYS A 598 -16.83 -2.72 21.38
CA CYS A 598 -17.62 -1.51 21.59
C CYS A 598 -18.02 -1.31 23.06
N ALA A 599 -18.47 -2.37 23.72
CA ALA A 599 -18.87 -2.32 25.12
C ALA A 599 -17.67 -2.01 26.05
N LEU A 600 -16.55 -2.70 25.83
CA LEU A 600 -15.32 -2.54 26.61
C LEU A 600 -14.68 -1.15 26.41
N GLN A 601 -14.67 -0.63 25.19
CA GLN A 601 -14.20 0.73 24.90
C GLN A 601 -14.99 1.78 25.68
N LYS A 602 -16.34 1.67 25.65
CA LYS A 602 -17.21 2.59 26.39
C LYS A 602 -17.02 2.47 27.90
N PHE A 603 -16.86 1.25 28.39
CA PHE A 603 -16.65 0.98 29.80
C PHE A 603 -15.34 1.59 30.32
N LEU A 604 -14.25 1.40 29.60
CA LEU A 604 -12.93 1.93 30.00
C LEU A 604 -12.79 3.45 29.79
N ALA A 605 -13.63 4.07 29.00
CA ALA A 605 -13.70 5.53 28.88
C ALA A 605 -14.32 6.22 30.11
N GLY A 606 -14.96 5.46 31.01
CA GLY A 606 -15.54 5.95 32.27
C GLY A 606 -14.55 5.84 33.42
N VAL A 607 -14.65 6.78 34.38
CA VAL A 607 -13.79 6.83 35.59
C VAL A 607 -13.84 5.52 36.39
N ASP A 608 -15.04 4.93 36.52
CA ASP A 608 -15.22 3.68 37.27
C ASP A 608 -14.57 2.47 36.53
N GLY A 609 -14.58 2.48 35.20
CA GLY A 609 -13.90 1.47 34.39
C GLY A 609 -12.38 1.53 34.55
N GLU A 610 -11.78 2.73 34.55
CA GLU A 610 -10.34 2.92 34.81
C GLU A 610 -9.96 2.46 36.23
N ASN A 611 -10.80 2.78 37.21
CA ASN A 611 -10.61 2.34 38.59
C ASN A 611 -10.61 0.81 38.71
N LEU A 612 -11.60 0.16 38.07
CA LEU A 612 -11.67 -1.31 38.05
C LEU A 612 -10.46 -1.95 37.34
N LEU A 613 -9.98 -1.38 36.24
CA LEU A 613 -8.78 -1.85 35.57
C LEU A 613 -7.54 -1.75 36.48
N THR A 614 -7.44 -0.67 37.26
CA THR A 614 -6.35 -0.47 38.23
C THR A 614 -6.40 -1.54 39.34
N ILE A 615 -7.61 -1.84 39.82
CA ILE A 615 -7.85 -2.89 40.83
C ILE A 615 -7.48 -4.26 40.27
N TYR A 616 -7.92 -4.57 39.06
CA TYR A 616 -7.54 -5.82 38.38
C TYR A 616 -6.02 -5.97 38.27
N LYS A 617 -5.32 -4.94 37.77
CA LYS A 617 -3.85 -4.94 37.67
C LYS A 617 -3.18 -5.18 39.04
N ARG A 618 -3.69 -4.58 40.11
CA ARG A 618 -3.19 -4.82 41.47
C ARG A 618 -3.39 -6.26 41.90
N ALA A 619 -4.58 -6.83 41.69
CA ALA A 619 -4.87 -8.23 41.99
C ALA A 619 -4.00 -9.19 41.19
N ASN A 620 -3.88 -8.96 39.88
CA ASN A 620 -3.07 -9.78 38.99
C ASN A 620 -1.57 -9.76 39.36
N ASN A 621 -1.00 -8.58 39.67
CA ASN A 621 0.40 -8.44 40.11
C ASN A 621 0.68 -9.18 41.42
N ILE A 622 -0.29 -9.24 42.34
CA ILE A 622 -0.14 -9.98 43.60
C ILE A 622 -0.13 -11.50 43.36
N LEU A 623 -0.90 -11.95 42.36
CA LEU A 623 -0.97 -13.36 41.94
C LEU A 623 0.22 -13.80 41.10
N GLU A 624 0.95 -12.86 40.49
CA GLU A 624 2.08 -13.15 39.63
C GLU A 624 3.18 -13.90 40.42
N GLY A 625 3.60 -15.08 39.93
CA GLY A 625 4.55 -15.96 40.61
C GLY A 625 3.98 -16.81 41.74
N SER A 626 2.68 -16.76 42.02
CA SER A 626 2.01 -17.64 43.00
C SER A 626 1.37 -18.85 42.33
N ASN A 627 1.93 -20.03 42.48
CA ASN A 627 1.29 -21.30 42.06
C ASN A 627 0.34 -21.79 43.14
N ILE A 628 -0.88 -21.19 43.20
CA ILE A 628 -1.89 -21.58 44.19
C ILE A 628 -2.99 -22.36 43.48
N GLU A 629 -3.19 -23.58 43.94
CA GLU A 629 -4.28 -24.48 43.48
C GLU A 629 -5.23 -24.74 44.65
N GLY A 630 -6.51 -24.90 44.35
CA GLY A 630 -7.55 -25.21 45.32
C GLY A 630 -8.76 -24.29 45.24
N GLU A 631 -9.71 -24.48 46.12
CA GLU A 631 -10.92 -23.68 46.29
C GLU A 631 -10.83 -22.86 47.58
N VAL A 632 -11.61 -21.77 47.63
CA VAL A 632 -11.69 -20.88 48.78
C VAL A 632 -12.39 -21.62 49.93
N ASP A 633 -11.74 -21.74 51.08
CA ASP A 633 -12.36 -22.26 52.31
C ASP A 633 -13.03 -21.14 53.09
N GLN A 634 -14.35 -21.18 53.15
CA GLN A 634 -15.15 -20.18 53.89
C GLN A 634 -14.92 -20.25 55.42
N ASN A 635 -14.52 -21.43 55.96
CA ASN A 635 -14.27 -21.58 57.39
C ASN A 635 -12.94 -20.96 57.80
N ALA A 636 -12.07 -20.66 56.86
CA ALA A 636 -10.79 -19.99 57.07
C ALA A 636 -10.91 -18.44 57.04
N PHE A 637 -12.11 -17.89 56.85
CA PHE A 637 -12.33 -16.46 56.90
C PHE A 637 -12.22 -15.93 58.33
N ILE A 638 -11.35 -14.96 58.52
CA ILE A 638 -11.15 -14.28 59.81
C ILE A 638 -11.71 -12.85 59.84
N SER A 639 -12.15 -12.34 58.71
CA SER A 639 -12.64 -11.00 58.55
C SER A 639 -13.94 -10.95 57.76
N GLN A 640 -14.83 -10.01 58.14
CA GLN A 640 -16.08 -9.74 57.39
C GLN A 640 -15.80 -9.32 55.91
N TYR A 641 -14.67 -8.71 55.62
CA TYR A 641 -14.31 -8.26 54.26
C TYR A 641 -14.00 -9.44 53.32
N GLU A 642 -13.43 -10.54 53.82
CA GLU A 642 -13.25 -11.78 53.07
C GLU A 642 -14.60 -12.40 52.69
N GLN A 643 -15.51 -12.47 53.68
CA GLN A 643 -16.86 -13.00 53.48
C GLN A 643 -17.67 -12.15 52.51
N GLN A 644 -17.62 -10.81 52.65
CA GLN A 644 -18.34 -9.87 51.77
C GLN A 644 -17.80 -9.97 50.34
N LEU A 645 -16.49 -10.03 50.13
CA LEU A 645 -15.91 -10.20 48.81
C LEU A 645 -16.35 -11.53 48.17
N PHE A 646 -16.29 -12.63 48.90
CA PHE A 646 -16.73 -13.94 48.42
C PHE A 646 -18.21 -13.98 48.02
N LEU A 647 -19.09 -13.43 48.83
CA LEU A 647 -20.54 -13.36 48.52
C LEU A 647 -20.81 -12.48 47.29
N SER A 648 -20.14 -11.31 47.20
CA SER A 648 -20.28 -10.42 46.07
C SER A 648 -19.79 -11.08 44.77
N LEU A 649 -18.66 -11.77 44.80
CA LEU A 649 -18.15 -12.54 43.67
C LEU A 649 -19.17 -13.59 43.18
N GLY A 650 -19.80 -14.31 44.07
CA GLY A 650 -20.81 -15.32 43.74
C GLY A 650 -22.06 -14.71 43.08
N ASN A 651 -22.52 -13.57 43.56
CA ASN A 651 -23.72 -12.89 43.03
C ASN A 651 -23.42 -12.24 41.66
N VAL A 652 -22.36 -11.46 41.57
CA VAL A 652 -21.92 -10.78 40.34
C VAL A 652 -21.57 -11.79 39.24
N SER A 653 -20.94 -12.92 39.59
CA SER A 653 -20.62 -13.97 38.64
C SER A 653 -21.88 -14.55 37.96
N LYS A 654 -22.94 -14.82 38.71
CA LYS A 654 -24.23 -15.34 38.20
C LYS A 654 -24.89 -14.35 37.24
N GLU A 655 -24.85 -13.05 37.57
CA GLU A 655 -25.45 -12.01 36.73
C GLU A 655 -24.63 -11.81 35.45
N ILE A 656 -23.31 -11.83 35.54
CA ILE A 656 -22.43 -11.77 34.37
C ILE A 656 -22.68 -12.94 33.43
N ASP A 657 -22.77 -14.18 33.97
CA ASP A 657 -23.05 -15.39 33.17
C ASP A 657 -24.40 -15.27 32.45
N ARG A 658 -25.42 -14.71 33.10
CA ARG A 658 -26.72 -14.43 32.48
C ARG A 658 -26.59 -13.43 31.33
N TYR A 659 -25.94 -12.27 31.54
CA TYR A 659 -25.80 -11.26 30.49
C TYR A 659 -24.88 -11.70 29.34
N ILE A 660 -23.88 -12.53 29.60
CA ILE A 660 -23.08 -13.17 28.54
C ILE A 660 -23.98 -14.09 27.68
N ALA A 661 -24.84 -14.89 28.31
CA ALA A 661 -25.78 -15.74 27.59
C ALA A 661 -26.78 -14.94 26.73
N GLU A 662 -27.21 -13.77 27.25
CA GLU A 662 -28.05 -12.81 26.54
C GLU A 662 -27.28 -11.97 25.50
N LYS A 663 -25.94 -12.09 25.39
CA LYS A 663 -25.02 -11.31 24.56
C LYS A 663 -25.04 -9.78 24.87
N ASP A 664 -25.46 -9.41 26.08
CA ASP A 664 -25.50 -8.02 26.57
C ASP A 664 -24.24 -7.67 27.39
N PHE A 665 -23.11 -7.52 26.67
CA PHE A 665 -21.82 -7.22 27.30
C PHE A 665 -21.77 -5.85 27.96
N THR A 666 -22.63 -4.92 27.56
CA THR A 666 -22.73 -3.61 28.21
C THR A 666 -23.25 -3.75 29.63
N LYS A 667 -24.33 -4.54 29.84
CA LYS A 667 -24.83 -4.83 31.17
C LYS A 667 -23.88 -5.71 31.98
N ALA A 668 -23.27 -6.70 31.37
CA ALA A 668 -22.28 -7.56 32.04
C ALA A 668 -21.12 -6.72 32.62
N LEU A 669 -20.58 -5.76 31.86
CA LEU A 669 -19.56 -4.81 32.35
C LEU A 669 -20.08 -3.85 33.40
N SER A 670 -21.37 -3.42 33.30
CA SER A 670 -21.97 -2.54 34.29
C SER A 670 -22.11 -3.21 35.65
N VAL A 671 -22.52 -4.48 35.70
CA VAL A 671 -22.61 -5.27 36.93
C VAL A 671 -21.23 -5.48 37.56
N LEU A 672 -20.19 -5.54 36.76
CA LEU A 672 -18.81 -5.66 37.26
C LEU A 672 -18.41 -4.46 38.15
N LEU A 673 -19.03 -3.26 37.96
CA LEU A 673 -18.81 -2.09 38.82
C LEU A 673 -19.21 -2.32 40.28
N GLU A 674 -20.13 -3.25 40.57
CA GLU A 674 -20.52 -3.61 41.93
C GLU A 674 -19.38 -4.23 42.73
N MET A 675 -18.34 -4.70 42.05
CA MET A 675 -17.10 -5.23 42.66
C MET A 675 -16.14 -4.15 43.15
N LEU A 676 -16.30 -2.87 42.74
CA LEU A 676 -15.41 -1.79 43.13
C LEU A 676 -15.29 -1.68 44.67
N LYS A 677 -16.40 -1.60 45.38
CA LYS A 677 -16.41 -1.42 46.82
C LYS A 677 -15.91 -2.67 47.57
N PRO A 678 -16.42 -3.89 47.32
CA PRO A 678 -15.95 -5.08 48.01
C PRO A 678 -14.43 -5.36 47.83
N ILE A 679 -13.88 -5.08 46.64
CA ILE A 679 -12.45 -5.30 46.40
C ILE A 679 -11.61 -4.22 47.08
N ASN A 680 -12.02 -2.95 47.06
CA ASN A 680 -11.32 -1.87 47.75
C ASN A 680 -11.36 -2.10 49.29
N ASP A 681 -12.53 -2.40 49.85
CA ASP A 681 -12.66 -2.71 51.28
C ASP A 681 -11.77 -3.88 51.69
N PHE A 682 -11.60 -4.89 50.83
CA PHE A 682 -10.69 -6.01 51.05
C PHE A 682 -9.23 -5.55 51.08
N PHE A 683 -8.80 -4.76 50.09
CA PHE A 683 -7.41 -4.28 50.00
C PHE A 683 -7.03 -3.24 51.08
N ASP A 684 -7.98 -2.44 51.53
CA ASP A 684 -7.74 -1.35 52.50
C ASP A 684 -7.68 -1.87 53.93
N ASN A 685 -8.41 -2.94 54.22
CA ASN A 685 -8.51 -3.47 55.56
C ASN A 685 -7.72 -4.75 55.82
N LEU A 686 -7.20 -5.41 54.75
CA LEU A 686 -6.53 -6.70 54.92
C LEU A 686 -5.18 -6.74 54.21
N MET A 687 -4.19 -7.34 54.87
CA MET A 687 -2.92 -7.62 54.28
C MET A 687 -2.96 -8.98 53.58
N VAL A 688 -2.87 -9.03 52.21
CA VAL A 688 -3.03 -10.26 51.42
C VAL A 688 -1.97 -11.31 51.81
N LYS A 689 -0.72 -10.90 51.96
CA LYS A 689 0.40 -11.76 52.43
C LYS A 689 0.44 -11.76 53.96
N ASP A 690 -0.47 -12.49 54.58
CA ASP A 690 -0.52 -12.70 56.03
C ASP A 690 0.65 -13.54 56.53
N LYS A 691 0.92 -13.46 57.83
CA LYS A 691 1.95 -14.31 58.48
C LYS A 691 1.51 -15.78 58.50
N ASP A 692 0.23 -16.03 58.66
CA ASP A 692 -0.36 -17.37 58.53
C ASP A 692 -0.52 -17.74 57.05
N ARG A 693 0.18 -18.81 56.67
CA ARG A 693 0.17 -19.29 55.28
C ARG A 693 -1.24 -19.74 54.79
N THR A 694 -2.05 -20.28 55.68
CA THR A 694 -3.38 -20.77 55.37
C THR A 694 -4.29 -19.59 54.99
N ILE A 695 -4.23 -18.54 55.85
CA ILE A 695 -4.99 -17.29 55.59
C ILE A 695 -4.48 -16.60 54.32
N ALA A 696 -3.15 -16.47 54.16
CA ALA A 696 -2.56 -15.86 52.98
C ALA A 696 -2.97 -16.60 51.69
N ASN A 697 -2.90 -17.93 51.69
CA ASN A 697 -3.32 -18.73 50.53
C ASN A 697 -4.82 -18.55 50.23
N ASN A 698 -5.67 -18.55 51.23
CA ASN A 698 -7.11 -18.35 51.05
C ASN A 698 -7.45 -16.96 50.45
N ARG A 699 -6.72 -15.91 50.90
CA ARG A 699 -6.85 -14.55 50.32
C ARG A 699 -6.38 -14.49 48.88
N LEU A 700 -5.32 -15.21 48.54
CA LEU A 700 -4.86 -15.29 47.14
C LEU A 700 -5.84 -16.06 46.25
N LEU A 701 -6.52 -17.11 46.77
CA LEU A 701 -7.61 -17.77 46.06
C LEU A 701 -8.80 -16.85 45.82
N LEU A 702 -9.17 -15.98 46.77
CA LEU A 702 -10.17 -14.94 46.56
C LEU A 702 -9.77 -13.97 45.44
N LEU A 703 -8.52 -13.51 45.42
CA LEU A 703 -8.03 -12.63 44.35
C LEU A 703 -8.00 -13.35 42.98
N ARG A 704 -7.72 -14.66 42.95
CA ARG A 704 -7.83 -15.46 41.73
C ARG A 704 -9.27 -15.51 41.23
N MET A 705 -10.26 -15.65 42.12
CA MET A 705 -11.68 -15.55 41.75
C MET A 705 -12.02 -14.16 41.18
N VAL A 706 -11.44 -13.11 41.73
CA VAL A 706 -11.60 -11.74 41.19
C VAL A 706 -11.09 -11.70 39.75
N THR A 707 -9.82 -12.08 39.49
CA THR A 707 -9.26 -12.05 38.12
C THR A 707 -10.05 -12.94 37.16
N GLN A 708 -10.44 -14.13 37.56
CA GLN A 708 -11.28 -15.03 36.76
C GLN A 708 -12.65 -14.43 36.40
N LEU A 709 -13.24 -13.64 37.31
CA LEU A 709 -14.50 -12.95 37.03
C LEU A 709 -14.36 -11.95 35.87
N PHE A 710 -13.29 -11.16 35.87
CA PHE A 710 -12.98 -10.21 34.80
C PHE A 710 -12.68 -10.92 33.48
N ASP A 711 -11.90 -12.01 33.55
CA ASP A 711 -11.47 -12.78 32.36
C ASP A 711 -12.63 -13.52 31.67
N LYS A 712 -13.81 -13.61 32.30
CA LYS A 712 -15.05 -14.05 31.62
C LYS A 712 -15.47 -13.11 30.49
N LEU A 713 -15.16 -11.82 30.59
CA LEU A 713 -15.59 -10.78 29.67
C LEU A 713 -14.52 -10.48 28.60
N ALA A 714 -13.26 -10.36 29.02
CA ALA A 714 -12.10 -10.14 28.15
C ALA A 714 -10.81 -10.45 28.90
N ARG A 715 -9.69 -10.64 28.20
CA ARG A 715 -8.36 -10.75 28.81
C ARG A 715 -7.89 -9.42 29.38
N PHE A 716 -8.32 -9.05 30.58
CA PHE A 716 -7.94 -7.79 31.19
C PHE A 716 -6.42 -7.63 31.41
N SER A 717 -5.66 -8.73 31.43
CA SER A 717 -4.21 -8.70 31.48
C SER A 717 -3.55 -8.11 30.22
N ALA A 718 -4.28 -8.00 29.12
CA ALA A 718 -3.80 -7.40 27.88
C ALA A 718 -4.09 -5.88 27.78
N LEU A 719 -4.88 -5.34 28.70
CA LEU A 719 -5.24 -3.93 28.82
C LEU A 719 -4.22 -3.20 29.71
#